data_636d34ed5498ffe2ab7261377200d71a
#
_entry.id   636d34ed5498ffe2ab7261377200d71a
#
_cell.length_a   1.000
_cell.length_b   1.000
_cell.length_c   1.000
_cell.angle_alpha   90.00
_cell.angle_beta   90.00
_cell.angle_gamma   90.00
#
_symmetry.space_group_name_H-M   'P 1'
#
loop_
_entity.id
_entity.type
_entity.pdbx_description
1 polymer ?
#
loop_
_entity_poly.entity_id
_entity_poly.type
_entity_poly.pdbx_seq_one_letter_code
_entity_poly.pdbx_strand_id
1 'polypeptide(L)'
;MSFLLDRPAGAHGFIRIADGHLITGNGVRYRAWGQNLTGAAALPPVSKAPILARRLGKYGINCLRLHHIDHRWPHGVLLRRLARPAPHEEGSASSLSRRDSEPTRSLDPEAMARLDYFIACCGDNGIYMDLNLNVSRPFTAADGVKQVDWIGFGKGLTYFDPQLIRLQKEYAAQMLGHVNPFTGHRYAEDPTIAIVELVNENSIVESWVCGRLRGEQTKPFGNWGDIPPAYAEDLDRLWNHWLARRYPDRQMLVQSWSGDLCDYEDPSAGSVRRLRPEEFATAGRGRFHDEATFYAEIERRFFREMAAYLRGELGVRQVIIGSSDHNHSIHGTLHVENNSEFGIIDGHVYWQHPRMPGDAWSPTDWTITNTPMVDAPDHSAPAQLSRSRVKGLPYIVSETNEPFPNDHAAEYIPIVAAYALLQDWDGLFIYSHRGDSAEQWGDNVISGFWPTANDPLKMVETAIGALVFLRGDVQAARQMVERHVTHERVLDSLRSDLPDDVYPYELHHLPGRLALVHATALANFHADSPSPAVGDTVLPAGTITSDTGELIWEEKPGDGRVRVDTPRYQAGIGRAGHYATSNLTVEFETPFAAVQLVSLEAEPIARAQRLLLVTGARVANTGLRWKDDSRTSVGEQWGHAPVRIEPVTGWLELCGLEGVKGLTLYPLDPRGQPSAEGRPFLAEGDIWKITLDRKDATLWYLIRAAR
;
A
#
# COMPACT_ATOMS: atom_id res chain seq x y z
N MET A 1 2.13 5.58 -21.83
CA MET A 1 3.32 5.73 -20.97
C MET A 1 4.33 4.60 -21.12
N SER A 2 4.04 3.61 -21.96
CA SER A 2 4.92 2.45 -22.18
C SER A 2 6.35 2.78 -22.67
N PHE A 3 6.59 4.00 -23.14
CA PHE A 3 7.93 4.48 -23.52
C PHE A 3 8.84 4.77 -22.31
N LEU A 4 8.28 4.77 -21.09
CA LEU A 4 9.02 4.90 -19.83
C LEU A 4 9.61 3.58 -19.34
N LEU A 5 9.15 2.44 -19.90
CA LEU A 5 9.43 1.12 -19.40
C LEU A 5 10.59 0.47 -20.14
N ASP A 6 11.57 -0.07 -19.42
CA ASP A 6 12.59 -0.94 -19.97
C ASP A 6 11.97 -2.30 -20.35
N ARG A 7 12.25 -2.77 -21.56
CA ARG A 7 11.67 -4.00 -22.08
C ARG A 7 12.76 -4.93 -22.63
N PRO A 8 12.69 -6.21 -22.29
CA PRO A 8 11.80 -6.83 -21.30
C PRO A 8 12.21 -6.51 -19.86
N ALA A 9 11.29 -6.65 -18.90
CA ALA A 9 11.66 -6.58 -17.48
C ALA A 9 12.70 -7.66 -17.19
N GLY A 10 13.68 -7.35 -16.33
CA GLY A 10 14.78 -8.27 -16.04
C GLY A 10 15.91 -8.26 -17.09
N ALA A 11 15.81 -7.51 -18.18
CA ALA A 11 16.89 -7.41 -19.20
C ALA A 11 18.26 -7.01 -18.62
N HIS A 12 18.27 -6.27 -17.55
CA HIS A 12 19.47 -5.83 -16.84
C HIS A 12 19.78 -6.68 -15.60
N GLY A 13 19.18 -7.87 -15.47
CA GLY A 13 19.32 -8.73 -14.30
C GLY A 13 18.37 -8.34 -13.15
N PHE A 14 18.68 -8.81 -11.94
CA PHE A 14 17.83 -8.62 -10.77
C PHE A 14 17.82 -7.18 -10.28
N ILE A 15 16.65 -6.75 -9.80
CA ILE A 15 16.55 -5.58 -8.95
C ILE A 15 17.29 -5.90 -7.63
N ARG A 16 18.07 -4.96 -7.14
CA ARG A 16 18.87 -5.08 -5.92
C ARG A 16 18.85 -3.79 -5.11
N ILE A 17 19.30 -3.87 -3.88
CA ILE A 17 19.45 -2.71 -3.00
C ILE A 17 20.91 -2.23 -3.06
N ALA A 18 21.10 -0.92 -3.29
CA ALA A 18 22.37 -0.25 -3.15
C ALA A 18 22.15 1.24 -2.82
N ASP A 19 23.02 1.80 -2.01
CA ASP A 19 23.03 3.22 -1.64
C ASP A 19 21.67 3.74 -1.10
N GLY A 20 20.94 2.88 -0.40
CA GLY A 20 19.63 3.21 0.17
C GLY A 20 18.47 3.21 -0.84
N HIS A 21 18.67 2.63 -2.02
CA HIS A 21 17.68 2.61 -3.09
C HIS A 21 17.57 1.25 -3.77
N LEU A 22 16.44 1.04 -4.46
CA LEU A 22 16.30 -0.03 -5.44
C LEU A 22 17.03 0.37 -6.73
N ILE A 23 17.85 -0.54 -7.24
CA ILE A 23 18.59 -0.36 -8.49
C ILE A 23 18.44 -1.58 -9.41
N THR A 24 18.50 -1.36 -10.70
CA THR A 24 18.60 -2.41 -11.72
C THR A 24 19.99 -3.04 -11.71
N GLY A 25 20.16 -4.20 -12.33
CA GLY A 25 21.45 -4.89 -12.39
C GLY A 25 22.58 -4.08 -13.04
N ASN A 26 22.26 -3.12 -13.92
CA ASN A 26 23.21 -2.18 -14.53
C ASN A 26 23.45 -0.90 -13.70
N GLY A 27 22.91 -0.83 -12.47
CA GLY A 27 23.20 0.27 -11.53
C GLY A 27 22.32 1.52 -11.69
N VAL A 28 21.29 1.48 -12.52
CA VAL A 28 20.32 2.59 -12.64
C VAL A 28 19.30 2.49 -11.53
N ARG A 29 18.92 3.63 -10.93
CA ARG A 29 17.86 3.67 -9.93
C ARG A 29 16.56 3.12 -10.50
N TYR A 30 15.94 2.20 -9.79
CA TYR A 30 14.64 1.65 -10.10
C TYR A 30 13.59 2.27 -9.17
N ARG A 31 12.55 2.85 -9.76
CA ARG A 31 11.34 3.26 -9.05
C ARG A 31 10.18 2.36 -9.49
N ALA A 32 9.51 1.75 -8.54
CA ALA A 32 8.33 0.93 -8.80
C ALA A 32 7.06 1.80 -8.81
N TRP A 33 6.44 1.96 -9.97
CA TRP A 33 5.11 2.51 -10.11
C TRP A 33 4.14 1.37 -10.35
N GLY A 34 3.46 0.96 -9.30
CA GLY A 34 2.81 -0.33 -9.27
C GLY A 34 1.31 -0.30 -9.05
N GLN A 35 0.71 -1.46 -9.25
CA GLN A 35 -0.66 -1.78 -8.84
C GLN A 35 -0.73 -3.19 -8.29
N ASN A 36 -1.75 -3.46 -7.45
CA ASN A 36 -2.06 -4.79 -6.95
C ASN A 36 -3.04 -5.51 -7.87
N LEU A 37 -2.81 -6.80 -8.09
CA LEU A 37 -3.78 -7.74 -8.61
C LEU A 37 -4.06 -8.77 -7.53
N THR A 38 -5.33 -8.90 -7.12
CA THR A 38 -5.70 -9.74 -5.97
C THR A 38 -6.41 -11.02 -6.41
N GLY A 39 -6.02 -12.14 -5.82
CA GLY A 39 -6.66 -13.43 -6.04
C GLY A 39 -6.77 -13.81 -7.52
N ALA A 40 -7.98 -14.14 -7.97
CA ALA A 40 -8.25 -14.55 -9.34
C ALA A 40 -7.84 -13.51 -10.40
N ALA A 41 -7.76 -12.23 -10.05
CA ALA A 41 -7.31 -11.20 -11.00
C ALA A 41 -5.82 -11.31 -11.34
N ALA A 42 -5.01 -11.92 -10.48
CA ALA A 42 -3.60 -12.25 -10.75
C ALA A 42 -3.44 -13.45 -11.72
N LEU A 43 -4.53 -14.18 -12.00
CA LEU A 43 -4.57 -15.39 -12.81
C LEU A 43 -5.48 -15.22 -14.05
N PRO A 44 -5.25 -14.19 -14.88
CA PRO A 44 -6.16 -13.88 -15.99
C PRO A 44 -6.26 -15.06 -16.97
N PRO A 45 -7.41 -15.23 -17.65
CA PRO A 45 -7.51 -16.18 -18.74
C PRO A 45 -6.41 -15.93 -19.78
N VAL A 46 -5.87 -16.99 -20.37
CA VAL A 46 -4.77 -16.93 -21.36
C VAL A 46 -5.06 -15.91 -22.48
N SER A 47 -6.32 -15.84 -22.95
CA SER A 47 -6.73 -14.86 -23.99
C SER A 47 -6.71 -13.41 -23.49
N LYS A 48 -6.76 -13.15 -22.19
CA LYS A 48 -6.78 -11.81 -21.58
C LYS A 48 -5.40 -11.36 -21.10
N ALA A 49 -4.51 -12.28 -20.74
CA ALA A 49 -3.19 -11.98 -20.20
C ALA A 49 -2.38 -10.98 -21.06
N PRO A 50 -2.18 -11.19 -22.40
CA PRO A 50 -1.41 -10.24 -23.19
C PRO A 50 -2.11 -8.89 -23.40
N ILE A 51 -3.45 -8.86 -23.32
CA ILE A 51 -4.23 -7.62 -23.41
C ILE A 51 -4.04 -6.80 -22.14
N LEU A 52 -4.14 -7.46 -20.98
CA LEU A 52 -3.95 -6.84 -19.69
C LEU A 52 -2.53 -6.30 -19.53
N ALA A 53 -1.51 -7.11 -19.83
CA ALA A 53 -0.11 -6.68 -19.75
C ALA A 53 0.18 -5.45 -20.61
N ARG A 54 -0.28 -5.44 -21.87
CA ARG A 54 -0.15 -4.26 -22.75
C ARG A 54 -0.90 -3.04 -22.21
N ARG A 55 -2.12 -3.25 -21.64
CA ARG A 55 -2.89 -2.16 -21.04
C ARG A 55 -2.14 -1.55 -19.86
N LEU A 56 -1.67 -2.36 -18.93
CA LEU A 56 -0.92 -1.91 -17.75
C LEU A 56 0.35 -1.14 -18.15
N GLY A 57 1.15 -1.71 -19.07
CA GLY A 57 2.32 -1.02 -19.62
C GLY A 57 1.98 0.29 -20.33
N LYS A 58 0.81 0.38 -21.02
CA LYS A 58 0.34 1.63 -21.63
C LYS A 58 0.11 2.74 -20.62
N TYR A 59 -0.35 2.39 -19.41
CA TYR A 59 -0.53 3.34 -18.31
C TYR A 59 0.75 3.58 -17.50
N GLY A 60 1.88 2.98 -17.89
CA GLY A 60 3.19 3.20 -17.29
C GLY A 60 3.43 2.39 -16.01
N ILE A 61 2.59 1.40 -15.75
CA ILE A 61 2.79 0.48 -14.62
C ILE A 61 3.98 -0.40 -14.95
N ASN A 62 5.00 -0.39 -14.09
CA ASN A 62 6.24 -1.16 -14.25
C ASN A 62 6.44 -2.24 -13.19
N CYS A 63 5.53 -2.35 -12.22
CA CYS A 63 5.54 -3.42 -11.23
C CYS A 63 4.10 -3.84 -10.87
N LEU A 64 3.88 -5.14 -10.67
CA LEU A 64 2.61 -5.67 -10.20
C LEU A 64 2.84 -6.50 -8.94
N ARG A 65 2.10 -6.18 -7.88
CA ARG A 65 2.05 -7.01 -6.69
C ARG A 65 0.94 -8.05 -6.85
N LEU A 66 1.35 -9.33 -6.84
CA LEU A 66 0.47 -10.48 -6.98
C LEU A 66 0.00 -10.90 -5.58
N HIS A 67 -1.16 -10.42 -5.19
CA HIS A 67 -1.68 -10.47 -3.84
C HIS A 67 -2.82 -11.51 -3.69
N HIS A 68 -2.98 -12.12 -2.51
CA HIS A 68 -3.98 -13.17 -2.24
C HIS A 68 -3.90 -14.40 -3.15
N ILE A 69 -2.74 -14.67 -3.77
CA ILE A 69 -2.60 -15.82 -4.67
C ILE A 69 -2.40 -17.15 -3.91
N ASP A 70 -2.16 -17.13 -2.62
CA ASP A 70 -2.04 -18.27 -1.73
C ASP A 70 -3.40 -18.91 -1.34
N HIS A 71 -4.43 -18.61 -2.10
CA HIS A 71 -5.77 -19.18 -1.96
C HIS A 71 -5.99 -20.37 -2.91
N ARG A 72 -7.10 -21.11 -2.73
CA ARG A 72 -7.48 -22.19 -3.65
C ARG A 72 -7.96 -21.65 -4.99
N TRP A 73 -7.65 -22.37 -6.07
CA TRP A 73 -8.21 -22.10 -7.38
C TRP A 73 -9.76 -22.09 -7.34
N PRO A 74 -10.48 -21.15 -7.96
CA PRO A 74 -9.99 -20.12 -8.92
C PRO A 74 -9.51 -18.80 -8.30
N HIS A 75 -9.47 -18.66 -6.98
CA HIS A 75 -9.06 -17.40 -6.31
C HIS A 75 -7.54 -17.31 -6.07
N GLY A 76 -6.80 -18.40 -6.25
CA GLY A 76 -5.35 -18.44 -6.09
C GLY A 76 -4.75 -19.71 -6.72
N VAL A 77 -3.48 -19.98 -6.38
CA VAL A 77 -2.69 -21.05 -7.02
C VAL A 77 -2.78 -22.41 -6.34
N LEU A 78 -3.40 -22.52 -5.18
CA LEU A 78 -3.54 -23.80 -4.50
C LEU A 78 -4.59 -24.68 -5.16
N LEU A 79 -4.33 -25.98 -5.16
CA LEU A 79 -5.13 -26.99 -5.84
C LEU A 79 -6.63 -26.84 -5.52
N ARG A 80 -7.43 -26.85 -6.58
CA ARG A 80 -8.89 -26.85 -6.51
C ARG A 80 -9.38 -28.13 -5.84
N ARG A 81 -10.52 -28.03 -5.15
CA ARG A 81 -11.29 -29.20 -4.73
C ARG A 81 -11.57 -30.16 -5.88
N LEU A 82 -11.35 -31.46 -5.69
CA LEU A 82 -11.65 -32.49 -6.67
C LEU A 82 -13.15 -32.71 -6.93
N ALA A 83 -14.05 -32.18 -6.09
CA ALA A 83 -15.51 -32.25 -6.28
C ALA A 83 -16.17 -30.91 -5.93
N ARG A 84 -16.81 -30.27 -6.90
CA ARG A 84 -17.82 -29.25 -6.60
C ARG A 84 -18.97 -29.95 -5.86
N PRO A 85 -19.41 -29.47 -4.68
CA PRO A 85 -20.72 -29.89 -4.17
C PRO A 85 -21.80 -29.56 -5.20
N ALA A 86 -22.84 -30.39 -5.28
CA ALA A 86 -24.00 -30.05 -6.10
C ALA A 86 -24.55 -28.68 -5.66
N PRO A 87 -25.12 -27.86 -6.56
CA PRO A 87 -25.57 -26.49 -6.25
C PRO A 87 -26.47 -26.35 -5.01
N HIS A 88 -27.14 -27.45 -4.60
CA HIS A 88 -27.99 -27.52 -3.43
C HIS A 88 -27.26 -27.92 -2.13
N GLU A 89 -25.94 -28.23 -2.18
CA GLU A 89 -25.11 -28.57 -1.01
C GLU A 89 -24.23 -27.38 -0.55
N GLU A 90 -24.19 -26.29 -1.30
CA GLU A 90 -23.49 -25.06 -0.90
C GLU A 90 -24.19 -24.45 0.32
N GLY A 91 -23.45 -24.37 1.43
CA GLY A 91 -23.98 -23.83 2.70
C GLY A 91 -24.49 -24.87 3.70
N SER A 92 -24.49 -26.16 3.36
CA SER A 92 -24.83 -27.20 4.34
C SER A 92 -23.65 -27.51 5.28
N ALA A 93 -23.94 -27.95 6.51
CA ALA A 93 -22.92 -28.39 7.48
C ALA A 93 -21.99 -29.48 6.92
N SER A 94 -22.49 -30.32 5.98
CA SER A 94 -21.71 -31.33 5.27
C SER A 94 -20.70 -30.73 4.29
N SER A 95 -21.00 -29.57 3.70
CA SER A 95 -20.07 -28.87 2.81
C SER A 95 -18.93 -28.20 3.58
N LEU A 96 -19.20 -27.71 4.78
CA LEU A 96 -18.19 -27.15 5.69
C LEU A 96 -17.23 -28.24 6.20
N SER A 97 -17.75 -29.38 6.66
CA SER A 97 -16.92 -30.50 7.14
C SER A 97 -16.02 -31.13 6.05
N ARG A 98 -16.46 -31.09 4.78
CA ARG A 98 -15.60 -31.48 3.64
C ARG A 98 -14.52 -30.46 3.31
N ARG A 99 -14.74 -29.18 3.61
CA ARG A 99 -13.73 -28.11 3.42
C ARG A 99 -12.49 -28.35 4.24
N ASP A 100 -12.63 -28.87 5.45
CA ASP A 100 -11.55 -29.10 6.39
C ASP A 100 -10.77 -30.40 6.15
N SER A 101 -11.27 -31.26 5.27
CA SER A 101 -10.69 -32.59 5.02
C SER A 101 -9.62 -32.62 3.92
N GLU A 102 -9.49 -31.58 3.10
CA GLU A 102 -8.53 -31.56 1.98
C GLU A 102 -7.33 -30.65 2.27
N PRO A 103 -6.10 -31.14 2.07
CA PRO A 103 -4.91 -30.35 2.32
C PRO A 103 -4.76 -29.18 1.34
N THR A 104 -4.05 -28.12 1.76
CA THR A 104 -3.69 -26.95 0.94
C THR A 104 -2.22 -27.01 0.50
N ARG A 105 -1.68 -28.22 0.25
CA ARG A 105 -0.25 -28.47 0.11
C ARG A 105 0.22 -28.68 -1.33
N SER A 106 -0.63 -28.41 -2.32
CA SER A 106 -0.30 -28.60 -3.73
C SER A 106 -0.74 -27.42 -4.56
N LEU A 107 0.06 -27.05 -5.56
CA LEU A 107 -0.29 -26.03 -6.54
C LEU A 107 -1.24 -26.63 -7.59
N ASP A 108 -2.18 -25.80 -8.05
CA ASP A 108 -3.11 -26.16 -9.13
C ASP A 108 -2.43 -25.95 -10.49
N PRO A 109 -2.35 -27.00 -11.36
CA PRO A 109 -1.66 -26.88 -12.64
C PRO A 109 -2.28 -25.86 -13.60
N GLU A 110 -3.61 -25.67 -13.59
CA GLU A 110 -4.26 -24.67 -14.44
C GLU A 110 -3.95 -23.25 -13.94
N ALA A 111 -4.00 -23.05 -12.63
CA ALA A 111 -3.65 -21.77 -12.02
C ALA A 111 -2.19 -21.40 -12.34
N MET A 112 -1.27 -22.35 -12.18
CA MET A 112 0.15 -22.12 -12.46
C MET A 112 0.39 -21.84 -13.95
N ALA A 113 -0.25 -22.56 -14.86
CA ALA A 113 -0.12 -22.27 -16.29
C ALA A 113 -0.60 -20.86 -16.67
N ARG A 114 -1.65 -20.36 -16.01
CA ARG A 114 -2.12 -18.97 -16.21
C ARG A 114 -1.14 -17.96 -15.63
N LEU A 115 -0.64 -18.21 -14.42
CA LEU A 115 0.34 -17.33 -13.76
C LEU A 115 1.63 -17.25 -14.57
N ASP A 116 2.18 -18.38 -15.00
CA ASP A 116 3.39 -18.46 -15.83
C ASP A 116 3.27 -17.63 -17.09
N TYR A 117 2.16 -17.83 -17.83
CA TYR A 117 1.93 -17.08 -19.06
C TYR A 117 1.75 -15.59 -18.82
N PHE A 118 1.05 -15.22 -17.72
CA PHE A 118 0.84 -13.81 -17.37
C PHE A 118 2.14 -13.13 -16.97
N ILE A 119 3.00 -13.77 -16.17
CA ILE A 119 4.33 -13.26 -15.82
C ILE A 119 5.17 -13.01 -17.09
N ALA A 120 5.20 -13.97 -18.01
CA ALA A 120 5.92 -13.81 -19.27
C ALA A 120 5.38 -12.61 -20.10
N CYS A 121 4.04 -12.50 -20.24
CA CYS A 121 3.42 -11.35 -20.93
C CYS A 121 3.76 -10.02 -20.26
N CYS A 122 3.82 -9.97 -18.95
CA CYS A 122 4.19 -8.78 -18.20
C CYS A 122 5.65 -8.43 -18.39
N GLY A 123 6.54 -9.43 -18.29
CA GLY A 123 7.97 -9.26 -18.57
C GLY A 123 8.24 -8.66 -19.94
N ASP A 124 7.62 -9.17 -20.99
CA ASP A 124 7.71 -8.65 -22.37
C ASP A 124 7.27 -7.17 -22.49
N ASN A 125 6.40 -6.72 -21.58
CA ASN A 125 5.90 -5.35 -21.54
C ASN A 125 6.66 -4.45 -20.55
N GLY A 126 7.75 -4.93 -19.93
CA GLY A 126 8.59 -4.15 -19.02
C GLY A 126 7.99 -4.05 -17.61
N ILE A 127 7.17 -5.01 -17.22
CA ILE A 127 6.49 -5.03 -15.92
C ILE A 127 7.10 -6.12 -15.05
N TYR A 128 7.69 -5.72 -13.94
CA TYR A 128 8.21 -6.59 -12.90
C TYR A 128 7.11 -7.12 -11.98
N MET A 129 7.41 -8.19 -11.23
CA MET A 129 6.50 -8.78 -10.25
C MET A 129 7.03 -8.59 -8.83
N ASP A 130 6.11 -8.30 -7.93
CA ASP A 130 6.21 -8.48 -6.49
C ASP A 130 5.36 -9.69 -6.11
N LEU A 131 6.00 -10.76 -5.67
CA LEU A 131 5.37 -12.06 -5.40
C LEU A 131 5.09 -12.21 -3.90
N ASN A 132 3.83 -12.15 -3.52
CA ASN A 132 3.37 -12.31 -2.15
C ASN A 132 3.23 -13.80 -1.79
N LEU A 133 3.88 -14.26 -0.70
CA LEU A 133 3.86 -15.68 -0.33
C LEU A 133 2.73 -16.04 0.64
N ASN A 134 2.51 -15.23 1.68
CA ASN A 134 1.50 -15.58 2.70
C ASN A 134 0.59 -14.39 2.99
N VAL A 135 -0.65 -14.51 2.59
CA VAL A 135 -1.68 -13.48 2.73
C VAL A 135 -2.96 -14.07 3.33
N SER A 136 -3.56 -15.05 2.64
CA SER A 136 -4.90 -15.54 2.93
C SER A 136 -5.06 -17.05 2.76
N ARG A 137 -4.01 -17.80 2.99
CA ARG A 137 -4.02 -19.26 2.86
C ARG A 137 -5.10 -19.89 3.74
N PRO A 138 -6.04 -20.64 3.17
CA PRO A 138 -7.09 -21.32 3.92
C PRO A 138 -6.55 -22.62 4.52
N PHE A 139 -5.82 -22.53 5.63
CA PHE A 139 -5.32 -23.71 6.35
C PHE A 139 -6.44 -24.68 6.73
N THR A 140 -6.15 -25.99 6.74
CA THR A 140 -7.12 -27.05 7.02
C THR A 140 -6.60 -28.04 8.07
N ALA A 141 -7.50 -28.83 8.64
CA ALA A 141 -7.13 -29.92 9.54
C ALA A 141 -6.26 -30.97 8.84
N ALA A 142 -6.47 -31.20 7.53
CA ALA A 142 -5.66 -32.11 6.72
C ALA A 142 -4.21 -31.59 6.51
N ASP A 143 -3.96 -30.32 6.73
CA ASP A 143 -2.61 -29.74 6.77
C ASP A 143 -1.90 -30.01 8.11
N GLY A 144 -2.56 -30.67 9.07
CA GLY A 144 -2.08 -30.90 10.42
C GLY A 144 -2.24 -29.68 11.35
N VAL A 145 -3.07 -28.73 10.97
CA VAL A 145 -3.38 -27.52 11.75
C VAL A 145 -4.54 -27.80 12.71
N LYS A 146 -4.40 -27.37 13.96
CA LYS A 146 -5.40 -27.60 15.00
C LYS A 146 -6.45 -26.49 14.97
N GLN A 147 -7.70 -26.80 15.32
CA GLN A 147 -8.78 -25.85 15.57
C GLN A 147 -8.93 -24.79 14.44
N VAL A 148 -8.90 -25.25 13.20
CA VAL A 148 -8.88 -24.42 11.99
C VAL A 148 -10.04 -23.45 11.85
N ASP A 149 -11.18 -23.76 12.50
CA ASP A 149 -12.36 -22.89 12.48
C ASP A 149 -12.15 -21.51 13.16
N TRP A 150 -11.06 -21.38 13.91
CA TRP A 150 -10.76 -20.17 14.67
C TRP A 150 -9.69 -19.28 14.05
N ILE A 151 -8.78 -19.85 13.29
CA ILE A 151 -7.51 -19.18 12.99
C ILE A 151 -7.58 -18.14 11.87
N GLY A 152 -8.68 -18.06 11.12
CA GLY A 152 -8.75 -17.18 9.94
C GLY A 152 -7.60 -17.45 8.98
N PHE A 153 -6.79 -16.44 8.68
CA PHE A 153 -5.56 -16.58 7.89
C PHE A 153 -4.32 -16.94 8.72
N GLY A 154 -4.49 -17.27 9.99
CA GLY A 154 -3.40 -17.64 10.89
C GLY A 154 -2.48 -16.51 11.29
N LYS A 155 -2.90 -15.24 11.13
CA LYS A 155 -2.09 -14.08 11.54
C LYS A 155 -1.71 -14.19 13.02
N GLY A 156 -0.46 -13.88 13.36
CA GLY A 156 0.13 -14.10 14.67
C GLY A 156 0.61 -15.55 14.89
N LEU A 157 -0.18 -16.58 14.55
CA LEU A 157 0.19 -17.98 14.68
C LEU A 157 1.35 -18.38 13.77
N THR A 158 1.36 -17.86 12.56
CA THR A 158 2.35 -18.15 11.53
C THR A 158 3.78 -17.81 11.92
N TYR A 159 3.97 -17.06 12.99
CA TYR A 159 5.30 -16.67 13.50
C TYR A 159 5.91 -17.69 14.46
N PHE A 160 5.10 -18.52 15.16
CA PHE A 160 5.65 -19.37 16.22
C PHE A 160 5.22 -20.83 16.14
N ASP A 161 4.11 -21.16 15.46
CA ASP A 161 3.70 -22.56 15.34
C ASP A 161 4.57 -23.29 14.33
N PRO A 162 5.27 -24.39 14.73
CA PRO A 162 6.19 -25.11 13.85
C PRO A 162 5.51 -25.71 12.62
N GLN A 163 4.22 -26.10 12.73
CA GLN A 163 3.47 -26.66 11.60
C GLN A 163 3.18 -25.58 10.56
N LEU A 164 2.72 -24.39 11.01
CA LEU A 164 2.43 -23.29 10.11
C LEU A 164 3.71 -22.76 9.44
N ILE A 165 4.82 -22.67 10.16
CA ILE A 165 6.13 -22.29 9.59
C ILE A 165 6.55 -23.30 8.51
N ARG A 166 6.39 -24.60 8.78
CA ARG A 166 6.70 -25.66 7.80
C ARG A 166 5.84 -25.54 6.54
N LEU A 167 4.53 -25.28 6.70
CA LEU A 167 3.62 -25.10 5.58
C LEU A 167 3.95 -23.87 4.74
N GLN A 168 4.41 -22.78 5.35
CA GLN A 168 4.89 -21.60 4.63
C GLN A 168 6.17 -21.91 3.84
N LYS A 169 7.13 -22.61 4.43
CA LYS A 169 8.34 -23.06 3.72
C LYS A 169 8.03 -24.00 2.56
N GLU A 170 7.11 -24.94 2.75
CA GLU A 170 6.67 -25.87 1.70
C GLU A 170 6.03 -25.13 0.53
N TYR A 171 5.14 -24.16 0.80
CA TYR A 171 4.54 -23.32 -0.23
C TYR A 171 5.59 -22.49 -0.96
N ALA A 172 6.49 -21.84 -0.23
CA ALA A 172 7.58 -21.07 -0.81
C ALA A 172 8.47 -21.94 -1.72
N ALA A 173 8.79 -23.18 -1.29
CA ALA A 173 9.58 -24.10 -2.09
C ALA A 173 8.88 -24.48 -3.41
N GLN A 174 7.57 -24.74 -3.36
CA GLN A 174 6.79 -25.07 -4.56
C GLN A 174 6.70 -23.88 -5.52
N MET A 175 6.39 -22.68 -5.01
CA MET A 175 6.27 -21.47 -5.83
C MET A 175 7.62 -21.05 -6.43
N LEU A 176 8.63 -20.88 -5.60
CA LEU A 176 9.93 -20.34 -6.02
C LEU A 176 10.79 -21.38 -6.75
N GLY A 177 10.56 -22.68 -6.48
CA GLY A 177 11.18 -23.78 -7.21
C GLY A 177 10.52 -24.09 -8.55
N HIS A 178 9.31 -23.58 -8.81
CA HIS A 178 8.59 -23.81 -10.05
C HIS A 178 9.33 -23.19 -11.24
N VAL A 179 9.41 -23.95 -12.33
CA VAL A 179 10.02 -23.47 -13.60
C VAL A 179 8.91 -22.93 -14.51
N ASN A 180 8.97 -21.67 -14.81
CA ASN A 180 8.07 -21.04 -15.78
C ASN A 180 8.42 -21.55 -17.19
N PRO A 181 7.55 -22.28 -17.89
CA PRO A 181 7.85 -22.85 -19.21
C PRO A 181 8.00 -21.79 -20.31
N PHE A 182 7.53 -20.58 -20.09
CA PHE A 182 7.61 -19.47 -21.07
C PHE A 182 8.91 -18.68 -20.94
N THR A 183 9.46 -18.53 -19.72
CA THR A 183 10.73 -17.83 -19.49
C THR A 183 11.91 -18.80 -19.38
N GLY A 184 11.67 -20.07 -19.06
CA GLY A 184 12.69 -21.08 -18.85
C GLY A 184 13.41 -20.98 -17.50
N HIS A 185 13.02 -20.06 -16.63
CA HIS A 185 13.63 -19.84 -15.33
C HIS A 185 12.77 -20.41 -14.19
N ARG A 186 13.43 -20.84 -13.12
CA ARG A 186 12.74 -21.01 -11.82
C ARG A 186 12.35 -19.62 -11.32
N TYR A 187 11.21 -19.52 -10.61
CA TYR A 187 10.78 -18.22 -10.06
C TYR A 187 11.85 -17.58 -9.18
N ALA A 188 12.58 -18.38 -8.38
CA ALA A 188 13.72 -17.88 -7.58
C ALA A 188 14.87 -17.30 -8.41
N GLU A 189 14.95 -17.63 -9.70
CA GLU A 189 16.02 -17.23 -10.62
C GLU A 189 15.54 -16.31 -11.75
N ASP A 190 14.24 -16.01 -11.78
CA ASP A 190 13.66 -15.15 -12.82
C ASP A 190 13.82 -13.66 -12.44
N PRO A 191 14.62 -12.89 -13.18
CA PRO A 191 14.82 -11.47 -12.89
C PRO A 191 13.58 -10.60 -13.17
N THR A 192 12.52 -11.13 -13.81
CA THR A 192 11.23 -10.46 -13.95
C THR A 192 10.52 -10.35 -12.59
N ILE A 193 10.82 -11.26 -11.65
CA ILE A 193 10.37 -11.15 -10.27
C ILE A 193 11.36 -10.28 -9.52
N ALA A 194 10.97 -9.06 -9.19
CA ALA A 194 11.81 -8.08 -8.51
C ALA A 194 11.84 -8.29 -6.99
N ILE A 195 10.67 -8.61 -6.42
CA ILE A 195 10.41 -8.66 -4.98
C ILE A 195 9.73 -9.98 -4.62
N VAL A 196 10.06 -10.51 -3.45
CA VAL A 196 9.34 -11.61 -2.78
C VAL A 196 8.97 -11.14 -1.38
N GLU A 197 7.69 -11.07 -1.08
CA GLU A 197 7.16 -10.70 0.22
C GLU A 197 6.81 -11.94 1.04
N LEU A 198 7.28 -12.00 2.30
CA LEU A 198 7.07 -13.15 3.17
C LEU A 198 5.64 -13.27 3.66
N VAL A 199 5.14 -12.20 4.28
CA VAL A 199 3.78 -12.17 4.88
C VAL A 199 3.16 -10.79 4.70
N ASN A 200 1.89 -10.75 4.36
CA ASN A 200 1.15 -9.49 4.24
C ASN A 200 0.53 -9.08 5.57
N GLU A 201 0.73 -7.80 5.96
CA GLU A 201 0.05 -7.16 7.10
C GLU A 201 -0.09 -8.10 8.30
N ASN A 202 1.03 -8.60 8.80
CA ASN A 202 1.04 -9.59 9.86
C ASN A 202 2.16 -9.27 10.88
N SER A 203 1.80 -9.22 12.15
CA SER A 203 2.72 -9.02 13.26
C SER A 203 2.21 -9.76 14.50
N ILE A 204 3.09 -10.51 15.14
CA ILE A 204 2.76 -11.14 16.42
C ILE A 204 2.70 -10.10 17.53
N VAL A 205 3.49 -9.03 17.44
CA VAL A 205 3.48 -7.90 18.39
C VAL A 205 2.11 -7.22 18.36
N GLU A 206 1.58 -6.91 17.15
CA GLU A 206 0.25 -6.36 17.02
C GLU A 206 -0.84 -7.32 17.53
N SER A 207 -0.72 -8.60 17.20
CA SER A 207 -1.66 -9.62 17.69
C SER A 207 -1.69 -9.67 19.22
N TRP A 208 -0.55 -9.46 19.88
CA TRP A 208 -0.45 -9.37 21.33
C TRP A 208 -1.12 -8.10 21.86
N VAL A 209 -0.77 -6.92 21.35
CA VAL A 209 -1.34 -5.64 21.80
C VAL A 209 -2.84 -5.61 21.62
N CYS A 210 -3.37 -6.18 20.53
CA CYS A 210 -4.80 -6.29 20.26
C CYS A 210 -5.51 -7.41 21.06
N GLY A 211 -4.81 -8.13 21.96
CA GLY A 211 -5.39 -9.16 22.82
C GLY A 211 -5.75 -10.47 22.11
N ARG A 212 -5.29 -10.69 20.89
CA ARG A 212 -5.67 -11.86 20.06
C ARG A 212 -4.93 -13.17 20.42
N LEU A 213 -3.88 -13.09 21.25
CA LEU A 213 -3.03 -14.22 21.61
C LEU A 213 -3.43 -14.93 22.92
N ARG A 214 -4.70 -14.81 23.35
CA ARG A 214 -5.16 -15.25 24.68
C ARG A 214 -5.83 -16.61 24.70
N GLY A 215 -6.20 -17.17 23.56
CA GLY A 215 -6.99 -18.41 23.50
C GLY A 215 -8.46 -18.20 23.86
N GLU A 216 -8.94 -16.98 23.79
CA GLU A 216 -10.32 -16.57 24.06
C GLU A 216 -10.93 -16.03 22.78
N GLN A 217 -12.10 -16.51 22.38
CA GLN A 217 -12.78 -16.01 21.19
C GLN A 217 -13.57 -14.76 21.54
N THR A 218 -13.03 -13.59 21.19
CA THR A 218 -13.61 -12.28 21.54
C THR A 218 -14.23 -11.57 20.33
N LYS A 219 -13.84 -11.93 19.12
CA LYS A 219 -14.31 -11.30 17.87
C LYS A 219 -14.78 -12.35 16.88
N PRO A 220 -15.82 -12.08 16.08
CA PRO A 220 -16.20 -12.95 14.98
C PRO A 220 -15.05 -13.05 13.96
N PHE A 221 -15.06 -14.13 13.17
CA PHE A 221 -14.05 -14.42 12.17
C PHE A 221 -13.80 -13.24 11.23
N GLY A 222 -12.54 -12.94 11.03
CA GLY A 222 -12.04 -11.97 10.07
C GLY A 222 -10.67 -12.40 9.59
N ASN A 223 -10.02 -11.56 8.79
CA ASN A 223 -8.65 -11.80 8.33
C ASN A 223 -7.68 -11.96 9.51
N TRP A 224 -8.01 -11.39 10.64
CA TRP A 224 -7.22 -11.35 11.85
C TRP A 224 -7.99 -11.92 13.05
N GLY A 225 -8.00 -13.25 13.16
CA GLY A 225 -8.70 -13.96 14.23
C GLY A 225 -7.94 -14.06 15.54
N ASP A 226 -8.68 -14.39 16.62
CA ASP A 226 -8.09 -14.80 17.89
C ASP A 226 -7.46 -16.19 17.75
N ILE A 227 -6.35 -16.46 18.46
CA ILE A 227 -5.75 -17.79 18.43
C ILE A 227 -6.54 -18.76 19.32
N PRO A 228 -6.63 -20.05 18.93
CA PRO A 228 -7.24 -21.08 19.74
C PRO A 228 -6.47 -21.37 21.06
N PRO A 229 -7.17 -21.92 22.11
CA PRO A 229 -6.56 -22.24 23.41
C PRO A 229 -5.28 -23.06 23.32
N ALA A 230 -5.25 -24.11 22.49
CA ALA A 230 -4.07 -24.97 22.35
C ALA A 230 -2.81 -24.21 21.92
N TYR A 231 -2.95 -23.18 21.07
CA TYR A 231 -1.83 -22.34 20.64
C TYR A 231 -1.47 -21.29 21.70
N ALA A 232 -2.45 -20.80 22.46
CA ALA A 232 -2.18 -19.91 23.58
C ALA A 232 -1.35 -20.62 24.66
N GLU A 233 -1.66 -21.90 24.96
CA GLU A 233 -0.87 -22.75 25.87
C GLU A 233 0.55 -23.00 25.34
N ASP A 234 0.71 -23.21 24.02
CA ASP A 234 2.04 -23.32 23.39
C ASP A 234 2.84 -22.03 23.60
N LEU A 235 2.19 -20.89 23.45
CA LEU A 235 2.82 -19.56 23.63
C LEU A 235 3.15 -19.30 25.10
N ASP A 236 2.32 -19.73 26.07
CA ASP A 236 2.61 -19.67 27.50
C ASP A 236 3.85 -20.49 27.87
N ARG A 237 4.00 -21.69 27.26
CA ARG A 237 5.22 -22.51 27.44
C ARG A 237 6.47 -21.82 26.87
N LEU A 238 6.35 -21.21 25.69
CA LEU A 238 7.45 -20.44 25.09
C LEU A 238 7.85 -19.23 25.93
N TRP A 239 6.85 -18.50 26.48
CA TRP A 239 7.06 -17.38 27.38
C TRP A 239 7.84 -17.78 28.63
N ASN A 240 7.37 -18.80 29.37
CA ASN A 240 8.02 -19.26 30.59
C ASN A 240 9.43 -19.81 30.31
N HIS A 241 9.63 -20.51 29.18
CA HIS A 241 10.96 -20.96 28.77
C HIS A 241 11.89 -19.77 28.47
N TRP A 242 11.39 -18.72 27.81
CA TRP A 242 12.16 -17.52 27.53
C TRP A 242 12.57 -16.80 28.83
N LEU A 243 11.64 -16.67 29.78
CA LEU A 243 11.93 -16.08 31.10
C LEU A 243 12.98 -16.89 31.87
N ALA A 244 12.84 -18.22 31.93
CA ALA A 244 13.80 -19.08 32.65
C ALA A 244 15.22 -19.01 32.06
N ARG A 245 15.35 -18.77 30.74
CA ARG A 245 16.65 -18.55 30.10
C ARG A 245 17.23 -17.17 30.39
N ARG A 246 16.39 -16.14 30.46
CA ARG A 246 16.79 -14.76 30.71
C ARG A 246 17.11 -14.52 32.16
N TYR A 247 16.36 -15.15 33.04
CA TYR A 247 16.46 -15.05 34.52
C TYR A 247 16.66 -16.44 35.11
N PRO A 248 17.93 -16.90 35.25
CA PRO A 248 18.23 -18.22 35.82
C PRO A 248 17.76 -18.41 37.27
N ASP A 249 17.52 -17.30 37.97
CA ASP A 249 17.04 -17.25 39.35
C ASP A 249 15.77 -16.40 39.42
N ARG A 250 14.72 -16.93 40.09
CA ARG A 250 13.44 -16.21 40.35
C ARG A 250 13.67 -14.86 41.01
N GLN A 251 14.67 -14.78 41.91
CA GLN A 251 14.96 -13.53 42.59
C GLN A 251 15.44 -12.42 41.63
N MET A 252 16.21 -12.77 40.62
CA MET A 252 16.60 -11.84 39.58
C MET A 252 15.38 -11.31 38.79
N LEU A 253 14.41 -12.16 38.51
CA LEU A 253 13.16 -11.77 37.86
C LEU A 253 12.36 -10.81 38.77
N VAL A 254 12.20 -11.13 40.07
CA VAL A 254 11.54 -10.24 41.03
C VAL A 254 12.19 -8.86 41.09
N GLN A 255 13.52 -8.80 41.09
CA GLN A 255 14.26 -7.54 41.10
C GLN A 255 14.06 -6.77 39.77
N SER A 256 14.16 -7.44 38.63
CA SER A 256 13.97 -6.84 37.29
C SER A 256 12.57 -6.25 37.15
N TRP A 257 11.56 -6.92 37.69
CA TRP A 257 10.16 -6.48 37.58
C TRP A 257 9.73 -5.60 38.78
N SER A 258 10.69 -5.22 39.64
CA SER A 258 10.43 -4.37 40.82
C SER A 258 9.30 -4.90 41.73
N GLY A 259 9.20 -6.22 41.81
CA GLY A 259 8.19 -6.91 42.63
C GLY A 259 6.85 -7.20 41.92
N ASP A 260 6.70 -6.89 40.60
CA ASP A 260 5.51 -7.22 39.82
C ASP A 260 5.51 -8.70 39.42
N LEU A 261 5.62 -9.59 40.40
CA LEU A 261 5.56 -11.04 40.23
C LEU A 261 4.78 -11.63 41.41
N CYS A 262 3.70 -12.37 41.14
CA CYS A 262 2.92 -13.01 42.17
C CYS A 262 3.70 -14.16 42.82
N ASP A 263 3.38 -14.49 44.11
CA ASP A 263 4.08 -15.54 44.83
C ASP A 263 4.00 -16.91 44.18
N TYR A 264 2.93 -17.20 43.43
CA TYR A 264 2.72 -18.46 42.72
C TYR A 264 3.35 -18.48 41.33
N GLU A 265 3.83 -17.32 40.82
CA GLU A 265 4.45 -17.21 39.51
C GLU A 265 5.93 -17.61 39.58
N ASP A 266 6.29 -18.67 38.81
CA ASP A 266 7.65 -19.18 38.69
C ASP A 266 7.87 -19.65 37.24
N PRO A 267 8.86 -19.07 36.51
CA PRO A 267 9.16 -19.51 35.15
C PRO A 267 9.53 -20.99 35.05
N SER A 268 10.24 -21.51 36.08
CA SER A 268 10.66 -22.91 36.11
C SER A 268 9.48 -23.87 36.27
N ALA A 269 8.41 -23.42 36.91
CA ALA A 269 7.15 -24.15 37.04
C ALA A 269 6.18 -23.90 35.88
N GLY A 270 6.52 -23.01 34.95
CA GLY A 270 5.66 -22.67 33.82
C GLY A 270 4.42 -21.85 34.20
N SER A 271 4.47 -21.14 35.33
CA SER A 271 3.28 -20.50 35.92
C SER A 271 3.20 -18.98 35.74
N VAL A 272 4.18 -18.36 35.10
CA VAL A 272 4.13 -16.94 34.81
C VAL A 272 3.19 -16.66 33.64
N ARG A 273 2.11 -15.95 33.92
CA ARG A 273 1.11 -15.61 32.93
C ARG A 273 1.54 -14.44 32.03
N ARG A 274 1.07 -14.41 30.82
CA ARG A 274 1.19 -13.26 29.91
C ARG A 274 0.18 -12.17 30.31
N LEU A 275 0.55 -10.91 30.11
CA LEU A 275 -0.31 -9.76 30.40
C LEU A 275 -1.54 -9.72 29.49
N ARG A 276 -2.61 -9.17 30.00
CA ARG A 276 -3.80 -8.81 29.25
C ARG A 276 -3.73 -7.35 28.81
N PRO A 277 -4.31 -6.95 27.67
CA PRO A 277 -4.28 -5.53 27.25
C PRO A 277 -4.77 -4.57 28.33
N GLU A 278 -5.76 -4.96 29.12
CA GLU A 278 -6.32 -4.16 30.21
C GLU A 278 -5.32 -3.92 31.36
N GLU A 279 -4.27 -4.71 31.41
CA GLU A 279 -3.22 -4.64 32.44
C GLU A 279 -2.01 -3.81 31.99
N PHE A 280 -1.87 -3.52 30.70
CA PHE A 280 -0.68 -2.86 30.13
C PHE A 280 -0.36 -1.53 30.84
N ALA A 281 -1.38 -0.70 31.11
CA ALA A 281 -1.20 0.58 31.77
C ALA A 281 -0.75 0.46 33.25
N THR A 282 -1.07 -0.66 33.92
CA THR A 282 -0.81 -0.85 35.37
C THR A 282 0.31 -1.82 35.66
N ALA A 283 0.69 -2.68 34.73
CA ALA A 283 1.81 -3.61 34.87
C ALA A 283 3.13 -2.87 35.10
N GLY A 284 4.01 -3.49 35.87
CA GLY A 284 5.37 -3.02 36.09
C GLY A 284 6.10 -2.88 34.75
N ARG A 285 6.86 -1.80 34.59
CA ARG A 285 7.57 -1.50 33.32
C ARG A 285 8.48 -2.66 32.90
N GLY A 286 9.20 -3.29 33.83
CA GLY A 286 10.09 -4.42 33.54
C GLY A 286 9.32 -5.62 32.97
N ARG A 287 8.16 -5.97 33.56
CA ARG A 287 7.31 -7.07 33.11
C ARG A 287 6.79 -6.81 31.68
N PHE A 288 6.27 -5.59 31.44
CA PHE A 288 5.77 -5.21 30.14
C PHE A 288 6.88 -5.22 29.04
N HIS A 289 8.04 -4.65 29.35
CA HIS A 289 9.18 -4.62 28.43
C HIS A 289 9.70 -6.01 28.09
N ASP A 290 9.75 -6.92 29.06
CA ASP A 290 10.15 -8.29 28.82
C ASP A 290 9.16 -9.00 27.90
N GLU A 291 7.86 -8.79 28.11
CA GLU A 291 6.84 -9.42 27.26
C GLU A 291 6.85 -8.83 25.83
N ALA A 292 6.98 -7.52 25.69
CA ALA A 292 7.15 -6.87 24.38
C ALA A 292 8.40 -7.39 23.65
N THR A 293 9.52 -7.52 24.38
CA THR A 293 10.78 -8.08 23.85
C THR A 293 10.62 -9.52 23.41
N PHE A 294 9.90 -10.33 24.18
CA PHE A 294 9.61 -11.73 23.85
C PHE A 294 8.89 -11.85 22.48
N TYR A 295 7.86 -11.06 22.24
CA TYR A 295 7.15 -11.09 20.97
C TYR A 295 7.99 -10.52 19.82
N ALA A 296 8.75 -9.46 20.05
CA ALA A 296 9.68 -8.92 19.08
C ALA A 296 10.74 -9.95 18.65
N GLU A 297 11.28 -10.73 19.61
CA GLU A 297 12.25 -11.79 19.32
C GLU A 297 11.63 -12.96 18.54
N ILE A 298 10.37 -13.32 18.80
CA ILE A 298 9.65 -14.33 18.00
C ILE A 298 9.52 -13.87 16.55
N GLU A 299 9.06 -12.64 16.34
CA GLU A 299 8.89 -12.06 15.00
C GLU A 299 10.23 -12.00 14.25
N ARG A 300 11.26 -11.47 14.89
CA ARG A 300 12.61 -11.38 14.32
C ARG A 300 13.21 -12.76 14.00
N ARG A 301 13.00 -13.74 14.88
CA ARG A 301 13.46 -15.12 14.64
C ARG A 301 12.78 -15.72 13.42
N PHE A 302 11.47 -15.57 13.29
CA PHE A 302 10.72 -16.05 12.12
C PHE A 302 11.24 -15.40 10.82
N PHE A 303 11.41 -14.09 10.81
CA PHE A 303 11.93 -13.38 9.64
C PHE A 303 13.32 -13.87 9.24
N ARG A 304 14.23 -14.01 10.19
CA ARG A 304 15.59 -14.54 9.94
C ARG A 304 15.56 -15.97 9.44
N GLU A 305 14.71 -16.81 10.01
CA GLU A 305 14.56 -18.22 9.61
C GLU A 305 14.02 -18.33 8.18
N MET A 306 12.99 -17.56 7.83
CA MET A 306 12.43 -17.53 6.48
C MET A 306 13.41 -16.95 5.47
N ALA A 307 14.07 -15.85 5.77
CA ALA A 307 15.08 -15.25 4.90
C ALA A 307 16.26 -16.21 4.64
N ALA A 308 16.75 -16.88 5.68
CA ALA A 308 17.81 -17.87 5.56
C ALA A 308 17.38 -19.06 4.67
N TYR A 309 16.15 -19.54 4.84
CA TYR A 309 15.57 -20.58 4.02
C TYR A 309 15.45 -20.18 2.54
N LEU A 310 14.89 -19.00 2.26
CA LEU A 310 14.74 -18.49 0.90
C LEU A 310 16.10 -18.29 0.21
N ARG A 311 17.07 -17.70 0.91
CA ARG A 311 18.40 -17.43 0.36
C ARG A 311 19.24 -18.69 0.23
N GLY A 312 19.33 -19.51 1.30
CA GLY A 312 20.23 -20.64 1.39
C GLY A 312 19.72 -21.90 0.70
N GLU A 313 18.43 -22.22 0.87
CA GLU A 313 17.86 -23.49 0.36
C GLU A 313 17.23 -23.30 -1.03
N LEU A 314 16.51 -22.18 -1.25
CA LEU A 314 15.79 -21.97 -2.51
C LEU A 314 16.60 -21.13 -3.51
N GLY A 315 17.68 -20.45 -3.09
CA GLY A 315 18.53 -19.67 -3.96
C GLY A 315 17.89 -18.36 -4.44
N VAL A 316 16.93 -17.82 -3.69
CA VAL A 316 16.23 -16.57 -4.02
C VAL A 316 17.20 -15.40 -4.15
N ARG A 317 17.16 -14.71 -5.29
CA ARG A 317 18.04 -13.57 -5.62
C ARG A 317 17.33 -12.22 -5.53
N GLN A 318 16.01 -12.23 -5.57
CA GLN A 318 15.11 -11.08 -5.50
C GLN A 318 15.27 -10.30 -4.19
N VAL A 319 14.81 -9.06 -4.15
CA VAL A 319 14.64 -8.33 -2.89
C VAL A 319 13.59 -9.07 -2.05
N ILE A 320 13.87 -9.26 -0.76
CA ILE A 320 12.92 -9.89 0.18
C ILE A 320 12.37 -8.81 1.10
N ILE A 321 11.04 -8.79 1.26
CA ILE A 321 10.31 -7.97 2.24
C ILE A 321 9.76 -8.91 3.30
N GLY A 322 9.85 -8.53 4.58
CA GLY A 322 9.28 -9.30 5.69
C GLY A 322 7.76 -9.15 5.74
N SER A 323 7.33 -7.96 6.09
CA SER A 323 5.94 -7.52 6.13
C SER A 323 5.90 -5.99 6.03
N SER A 324 4.71 -5.44 5.82
CA SER A 324 4.48 -3.99 5.78
C SER A 324 4.18 -3.41 7.16
N ASP A 325 4.51 -2.13 7.38
CA ASP A 325 3.90 -1.32 8.43
C ASP A 325 2.53 -0.83 7.95
N HIS A 326 1.47 -1.41 8.48
CA HIS A 326 0.10 -1.25 7.98
C HIS A 326 -0.82 -0.46 8.90
N ASN A 327 -0.30 0.08 9.98
CA ASN A 327 -0.99 1.04 10.84
C ASN A 327 -2.37 0.61 11.37
N HIS A 328 -2.53 -0.62 11.84
CA HIS A 328 -3.86 -1.07 12.29
C HIS A 328 -4.05 -0.88 13.76
N SER A 329 -3.53 -0.54 14.66
CA SER A 329 -3.89 -0.45 16.09
C SER A 329 -2.68 -0.31 17.02
N ILE A 330 -1.47 -0.22 16.47
CA ILE A 330 -0.26 -0.06 17.24
C ILE A 330 0.73 0.91 16.62
N HIS A 331 1.65 1.39 17.45
CA HIS A 331 2.82 2.09 16.95
C HIS A 331 3.78 1.10 16.26
N GLY A 332 3.92 1.23 14.96
CA GLY A 332 4.68 0.29 14.14
C GLY A 332 6.21 0.33 14.35
N THR A 333 6.76 1.17 15.22
CA THR A 333 8.21 1.38 15.32
C THR A 333 8.99 0.10 15.60
N LEU A 334 8.52 -0.76 16.51
CA LEU A 334 9.15 -2.05 16.81
C LEU A 334 9.08 -3.02 15.62
N HIS A 335 7.93 -3.03 14.93
CA HIS A 335 7.75 -3.83 13.72
C HIS A 335 8.64 -3.34 12.57
N VAL A 336 8.76 -2.03 12.39
CA VAL A 336 9.68 -1.41 11.41
C VAL A 336 11.14 -1.77 11.74
N GLU A 337 11.53 -1.75 13.03
CA GLU A 337 12.85 -2.20 13.46
C GLU A 337 13.12 -3.65 13.05
N ASN A 338 12.19 -4.58 13.32
CA ASN A 338 12.32 -5.98 12.93
C ASN A 338 12.41 -6.17 11.40
N ASN A 339 11.63 -5.40 10.63
CA ASN A 339 11.65 -5.44 9.16
C ASN A 339 12.91 -4.80 8.56
N SER A 340 13.57 -3.87 9.24
CA SER A 340 14.78 -3.20 8.75
C SER A 340 15.93 -4.17 8.46
N GLU A 341 15.91 -5.37 9.06
CA GLU A 341 16.89 -6.43 8.79
C GLU A 341 16.85 -6.96 7.34
N PHE A 342 15.75 -6.75 6.62
CA PHE A 342 15.66 -7.10 5.19
C PHE A 342 16.36 -6.09 4.28
N GLY A 343 16.73 -4.93 4.81
CA GLY A 343 17.38 -3.86 4.06
C GLY A 343 16.42 -3.04 3.20
N ILE A 344 15.12 -3.20 3.38
CA ILE A 344 14.04 -2.46 2.73
C ILE A 344 12.86 -2.35 3.69
N ILE A 345 12.10 -1.28 3.58
CA ILE A 345 10.86 -1.07 4.35
C ILE A 345 9.68 -0.91 3.42
N ASP A 346 8.56 -1.46 3.83
CA ASP A 346 7.26 -1.34 3.17
C ASP A 346 6.24 -0.71 4.12
N GLY A 347 5.33 0.12 3.60
CA GLY A 347 4.27 0.76 4.36
C GLY A 347 2.92 0.73 3.65
N HIS A 348 1.85 0.54 4.42
CA HIS A 348 0.48 0.58 3.93
C HIS A 348 -0.32 1.65 4.66
N VAL A 349 -0.94 2.56 3.92
CA VAL A 349 -1.90 3.54 4.44
C VAL A 349 -2.95 3.82 3.38
N TYR A 350 -4.20 3.84 3.79
CA TYR A 350 -5.34 4.25 2.97
C TYR A 350 -5.90 5.56 3.49
N TRP A 351 -6.30 6.46 2.57
CA TRP A 351 -7.08 7.61 2.99
C TRP A 351 -8.53 7.15 3.21
N GLN A 352 -8.96 7.13 4.46
CA GLN A 352 -10.33 6.78 4.87
C GLN A 352 -10.75 5.34 4.53
N HIS A 353 -9.97 4.36 5.00
CA HIS A 353 -10.36 2.95 4.89
C HIS A 353 -11.83 2.75 5.33
N PRO A 354 -12.66 2.01 4.57
CA PRO A 354 -14.04 1.72 4.97
C PRO A 354 -14.10 1.07 6.35
N ARG A 355 -15.02 1.55 7.17
CA ARG A 355 -15.30 0.99 8.49
C ARG A 355 -16.53 0.09 8.40
N MET A 356 -16.46 -1.09 9.01
CA MET A 356 -17.52 -2.10 9.04
C MET A 356 -17.83 -2.41 10.50
N PRO A 357 -18.87 -1.78 11.09
CA PRO A 357 -19.16 -1.92 12.52
C PRO A 357 -19.65 -3.33 12.91
N GLY A 358 -20.26 -4.05 11.97
CA GLY A 358 -20.74 -5.43 12.13
C GLY A 358 -19.80 -6.47 11.52
N ASP A 359 -20.33 -7.29 10.61
CA ASP A 359 -19.57 -8.32 9.93
C ASP A 359 -18.50 -7.73 9.02
N ALA A 360 -17.32 -8.29 9.09
CA ALA A 360 -16.20 -7.89 8.21
C ALA A 360 -16.61 -8.04 6.73
N TRP A 361 -16.37 -6.98 5.95
CA TRP A 361 -16.71 -6.92 4.52
C TRP A 361 -18.20 -7.03 4.22
N SER A 362 -19.06 -6.60 5.16
CA SER A 362 -20.49 -6.48 4.92
C SER A 362 -20.76 -5.64 3.66
N PRO A 363 -21.61 -6.11 2.73
CA PRO A 363 -21.92 -5.33 1.53
C PRO A 363 -22.85 -4.15 1.82
N THR A 364 -23.49 -4.11 2.97
CA THR A 364 -24.53 -3.13 3.33
C THR A 364 -24.22 -2.29 4.56
N ASP A 365 -23.43 -2.84 5.51
CA ASP A 365 -23.11 -2.20 6.79
C ASP A 365 -21.65 -1.72 6.80
N TRP A 366 -21.46 -0.59 6.16
CA TRP A 366 -20.14 0.05 6.05
C TRP A 366 -20.29 1.57 5.93
N THR A 367 -19.24 2.27 6.31
CA THR A 367 -19.11 3.72 6.14
C THR A 367 -17.71 4.11 5.71
N ILE A 368 -17.60 5.23 4.99
CA ILE A 368 -16.38 6.00 4.78
C ILE A 368 -16.56 7.38 5.40
N THR A 369 -15.49 8.12 5.59
CA THR A 369 -15.59 9.49 6.14
C THR A 369 -15.97 10.49 5.05
N ASN A 370 -15.53 10.27 3.79
CA ASN A 370 -15.80 11.11 2.61
C ASN A 370 -15.40 12.59 2.80
N THR A 371 -14.25 12.83 3.43
CA THR A 371 -13.66 14.16 3.61
C THR A 371 -12.38 14.29 2.80
N PRO A 372 -12.06 15.47 2.28
CA PRO A 372 -10.86 15.65 1.48
C PRO A 372 -9.59 15.63 2.33
N MET A 373 -8.54 15.01 1.80
CA MET A 373 -7.22 14.91 2.41
C MET A 373 -6.53 16.28 2.51
N VAL A 374 -6.81 17.18 1.58
CA VAL A 374 -6.25 18.56 1.59
C VAL A 374 -6.63 19.35 2.85
N ASP A 375 -7.69 18.98 3.57
CA ASP A 375 -8.10 19.61 4.82
C ASP A 375 -7.34 19.08 6.06
N ALA A 376 -6.55 18.02 5.92
CA ALA A 376 -5.91 17.35 7.03
C ALA A 376 -4.42 17.07 6.76
N PRO A 377 -3.56 18.08 6.62
CA PRO A 377 -2.16 17.90 6.25
C PRO A 377 -1.39 17.01 7.21
N ASP A 378 -1.55 17.17 8.53
CA ASP A 378 -0.84 16.37 9.53
C ASP A 378 -1.23 14.88 9.52
N HIS A 379 -2.43 14.56 9.05
CA HIS A 379 -2.98 13.22 8.97
C HIS A 379 -3.10 12.69 7.53
N SER A 380 -2.56 13.44 6.58
CA SER A 380 -2.57 13.04 5.16
C SER A 380 -1.82 11.72 4.92
N ALA A 381 -2.19 10.99 3.88
CA ALA A 381 -1.51 9.75 3.55
C ALA A 381 0.02 9.90 3.40
N PRO A 382 0.56 10.95 2.74
CA PRO A 382 2.01 11.18 2.73
C PRO A 382 2.63 11.35 4.11
N ALA A 383 1.98 12.10 5.01
CA ALA A 383 2.46 12.29 6.37
C ALA A 383 2.51 10.97 7.14
N GLN A 384 1.44 10.18 7.03
CA GLN A 384 1.33 8.88 7.68
C GLN A 384 2.35 7.87 7.16
N LEU A 385 2.49 7.73 5.86
CA LEU A 385 3.42 6.80 5.23
C LEU A 385 4.88 7.12 5.57
N SER A 386 5.22 8.40 5.70
CA SER A 386 6.58 8.85 6.00
C SER A 386 7.10 8.43 7.38
N ARG A 387 6.21 7.99 8.29
CA ARG A 387 6.59 7.53 9.64
C ARG A 387 7.50 6.31 9.63
N SER A 388 7.30 5.40 8.67
CA SER A 388 7.96 4.09 8.62
C SER A 388 9.29 4.11 7.90
N ARG A 389 9.63 5.18 7.18
CA ARG A 389 10.88 5.27 6.46
C ARG A 389 12.08 5.16 7.40
N VAL A 390 13.05 4.29 7.03
CA VAL A 390 14.32 4.10 7.76
C VAL A 390 15.46 4.69 6.95
N LYS A 391 16.34 5.44 7.60
CA LYS A 391 17.51 6.09 6.97
C LYS A 391 18.43 5.06 6.32
N GLY A 392 18.78 5.31 5.07
CA GLY A 392 19.71 4.47 4.30
C GLY A 392 19.10 3.18 3.76
N LEU A 393 17.78 2.97 3.92
CA LEU A 393 17.06 1.86 3.33
C LEU A 393 16.07 2.37 2.27
N PRO A 394 15.88 1.65 1.16
CA PRO A 394 14.80 1.92 0.24
C PRO A 394 13.45 1.79 0.95
N TYR A 395 12.51 2.62 0.57
CA TYR A 395 11.16 2.60 1.08
C TYR A 395 10.17 2.47 -0.06
N ILE A 396 9.28 1.50 0.04
CA ILE A 396 8.16 1.34 -0.87
C ILE A 396 6.84 1.42 -0.11
N VAL A 397 5.79 1.71 -0.84
CA VAL A 397 4.40 1.66 -0.38
C VAL A 397 3.69 0.66 -1.27
N SER A 398 3.55 -0.58 -0.81
CA SER A 398 3.00 -1.65 -1.64
C SER A 398 1.46 -1.69 -1.63
N GLU A 399 0.82 -0.93 -0.72
CA GLU A 399 -0.63 -0.71 -0.75
C GLU A 399 -1.00 0.69 -0.30
N THR A 400 -1.73 1.39 -1.16
CA THR A 400 -2.32 2.69 -0.82
C THR A 400 -3.45 3.03 -1.79
N ASN A 401 -4.51 3.66 -1.32
CA ASN A 401 -5.60 4.16 -2.15
C ASN A 401 -6.55 5.04 -1.33
N GLU A 402 -7.50 5.65 -2.01
CA GLU A 402 -8.71 6.25 -1.48
C GLU A 402 -9.93 5.43 -1.95
N PRO A 403 -10.88 5.06 -1.09
CA PRO A 403 -11.98 4.18 -1.46
C PRO A 403 -12.98 4.84 -2.42
N PHE A 404 -13.59 4.02 -3.26
CA PHE A 404 -14.80 4.40 -4.01
C PHE A 404 -16.05 3.92 -3.23
N PRO A 405 -17.16 4.68 -3.20
CA PRO A 405 -17.31 6.02 -3.77
C PRO A 405 -16.71 7.09 -2.86
N ASN A 406 -16.10 8.12 -3.45
CA ASN A 406 -15.57 9.27 -2.74
C ASN A 406 -15.73 10.53 -3.60
N ASP A 407 -16.12 11.65 -2.99
CA ASP A 407 -16.35 12.91 -3.71
C ASP A 407 -15.03 13.66 -4.01
N HIS A 408 -13.92 13.26 -3.40
CA HIS A 408 -12.65 13.97 -3.39
C HIS A 408 -11.50 13.17 -4.01
N ALA A 409 -11.75 11.96 -4.51
CA ALA A 409 -10.73 11.00 -4.97
C ALA A 409 -9.72 11.54 -6.02
N ALA A 410 -10.05 12.66 -6.68
CA ALA A 410 -9.14 13.34 -7.62
C ALA A 410 -7.86 13.90 -6.96
N GLU A 411 -7.83 14.05 -5.64
CA GLU A 411 -6.65 14.57 -4.93
C GLU A 411 -5.58 13.51 -4.66
N TYR A 412 -5.97 12.23 -4.58
CA TYR A 412 -5.16 11.21 -3.93
C TYR A 412 -3.85 10.91 -4.67
N ILE A 413 -3.96 10.40 -5.90
CA ILE A 413 -2.79 9.97 -6.68
C ILE A 413 -1.80 11.10 -6.93
N PRO A 414 -2.23 12.32 -7.36
CA PRO A 414 -1.30 13.40 -7.61
C PRO A 414 -0.58 13.89 -6.34
N ILE A 415 -1.27 13.97 -5.20
CA ILE A 415 -0.64 14.39 -3.95
C ILE A 415 0.34 13.33 -3.46
N VAL A 416 -0.09 12.06 -3.39
CA VAL A 416 0.78 10.99 -2.86
C VAL A 416 2.01 10.79 -3.76
N ALA A 417 1.87 10.85 -5.09
CA ALA A 417 3.00 10.74 -6.02
C ALA A 417 4.00 11.89 -5.86
N ALA A 418 3.53 13.13 -5.70
CA ALA A 418 4.39 14.29 -5.52
C ALA A 418 5.17 14.22 -4.20
N TYR A 419 4.49 13.89 -3.10
CA TYR A 419 5.14 13.77 -1.80
C TYR A 419 6.00 12.50 -1.65
N ALA A 420 5.68 11.42 -2.36
CA ALA A 420 6.55 10.25 -2.46
C ALA A 420 7.92 10.60 -3.05
N LEU A 421 7.95 11.48 -4.05
CA LEU A 421 9.20 12.00 -4.62
C LEU A 421 9.93 12.97 -3.67
N LEU A 422 9.21 13.86 -2.99
CA LEU A 422 9.79 14.73 -1.96
C LEU A 422 10.46 13.89 -0.87
N GLN A 423 9.82 12.81 -0.45
CA GLN A 423 10.33 11.86 0.53
C GLN A 423 11.35 10.87 -0.04
N ASP A 424 11.61 10.91 -1.36
CA ASP A 424 12.58 10.05 -2.07
C ASP A 424 12.31 8.54 -1.94
N TRP A 425 11.02 8.14 -2.06
CA TRP A 425 10.62 6.73 -2.03
C TRP A 425 10.97 6.00 -3.32
N ASP A 426 11.12 4.67 -3.22
CA ASP A 426 11.49 3.81 -4.34
C ASP A 426 10.30 3.07 -4.97
N GLY A 427 9.15 3.06 -4.31
CA GLY A 427 7.95 2.42 -4.88
C GLY A 427 6.64 2.98 -4.34
N LEU A 428 5.63 2.98 -5.21
CA LEU A 428 4.26 3.36 -4.88
C LEU A 428 3.30 2.49 -5.68
N PHE A 429 2.45 1.72 -4.98
CA PHE A 429 1.51 0.79 -5.58
C PHE A 429 0.09 1.16 -5.17
N ILE A 430 -0.77 1.36 -6.16
CA ILE A 430 -2.19 1.62 -5.91
C ILE A 430 -2.93 0.29 -5.71
N TYR A 431 -3.61 0.16 -4.60
CA TYR A 431 -4.46 -1.00 -4.29
C TYR A 431 -5.91 -0.71 -4.69
N SER A 432 -6.52 -1.43 -5.62
CA SER A 432 -5.98 -2.46 -6.49
C SER A 432 -6.42 -2.21 -7.93
N HIS A 433 -5.70 -2.76 -8.92
CA HIS A 433 -6.19 -2.70 -10.29
C HIS A 433 -7.51 -3.46 -10.43
N ARG A 434 -7.53 -4.71 -9.94
CA ARG A 434 -8.71 -5.57 -9.87
C ARG A 434 -8.68 -6.42 -8.61
N GLY A 435 -9.88 -6.69 -8.10
CA GLY A 435 -10.12 -7.62 -7.01
C GLY A 435 -10.44 -9.04 -7.49
N ASP A 436 -10.89 -9.84 -6.57
CA ASP A 436 -10.97 -11.30 -6.58
C ASP A 436 -11.92 -11.94 -7.62
N SER A 437 -12.73 -11.15 -8.31
CA SER A 437 -13.71 -11.65 -9.27
C SER A 437 -13.10 -11.82 -10.66
N ALA A 438 -12.79 -13.05 -11.02
CA ALA A 438 -12.30 -13.41 -12.37
C ALA A 438 -13.33 -13.19 -13.48
N GLU A 439 -14.62 -13.06 -13.15
CA GLU A 439 -15.72 -13.00 -14.11
C GLU A 439 -15.99 -11.58 -14.63
N GLN A 440 -15.50 -10.54 -13.95
CA GLN A 440 -15.80 -9.12 -14.26
C GLN A 440 -14.84 -8.47 -15.28
N TRP A 441 -14.32 -9.22 -16.24
CA TRP A 441 -13.34 -8.71 -17.23
C TRP A 441 -13.94 -7.81 -18.33
N GLY A 442 -15.18 -7.50 -18.31
CA GLY A 442 -15.84 -6.68 -19.31
C GLY A 442 -16.78 -5.62 -18.75
N ASP A 443 -16.91 -5.55 -17.45
CA ASP A 443 -17.83 -4.64 -16.79
C ASP A 443 -17.29 -3.21 -16.87
N ASN A 444 -18.15 -2.29 -17.28
CA ASN A 444 -17.85 -0.85 -17.27
C ASN A 444 -18.48 -0.20 -16.03
N VAL A 445 -18.30 -0.82 -14.86
CA VAL A 445 -18.82 -0.39 -13.58
C VAL A 445 -17.73 -0.50 -12.51
N ILE A 446 -17.69 0.42 -11.58
CA ILE A 446 -16.79 0.33 -10.42
C ILE A 446 -17.53 -0.48 -9.36
N SER A 447 -17.01 -1.66 -9.02
CA SER A 447 -17.58 -2.57 -8.01
C SER A 447 -16.64 -2.70 -6.81
N GLY A 448 -17.13 -2.31 -5.62
CA GLY A 448 -16.34 -2.30 -4.40
C GLY A 448 -15.49 -1.03 -4.22
N PHE A 449 -14.69 -1.01 -3.17
CA PHE A 449 -13.99 0.19 -2.70
C PHE A 449 -12.70 0.51 -3.50
N TRP A 450 -12.00 -0.49 -3.99
CA TRP A 450 -10.60 -0.37 -4.38
C TRP A 450 -10.32 -0.46 -5.89
N PRO A 451 -11.15 -1.14 -6.74
CA PRO A 451 -10.77 -1.38 -8.13
C PRO A 451 -10.57 -0.10 -8.93
N THR A 452 -9.39 0.02 -9.56
CA THR A 452 -9.06 1.14 -10.44
C THR A 452 -9.34 0.84 -11.92
N ALA A 453 -9.42 -0.44 -12.31
CA ALA A 453 -9.53 -0.86 -13.72
C ALA A 453 -10.69 -0.21 -14.49
N ASN A 454 -11.82 0.01 -13.79
CA ASN A 454 -13.03 0.61 -14.33
C ASN A 454 -13.28 2.04 -13.84
N ASP A 455 -12.35 2.58 -13.05
CA ASP A 455 -12.35 3.98 -12.63
C ASP A 455 -11.55 4.81 -13.63
N PRO A 456 -12.23 5.59 -14.50
CA PRO A 456 -11.54 6.34 -15.54
C PRO A 456 -10.63 7.44 -14.98
N LEU A 457 -10.96 8.02 -13.82
CA LEU A 457 -10.15 9.03 -13.17
C LEU A 457 -8.84 8.42 -12.65
N LYS A 458 -8.93 7.40 -11.80
CA LYS A 458 -7.74 6.76 -11.21
C LYS A 458 -6.82 6.16 -12.29
N MET A 459 -7.37 5.64 -13.38
CA MET A 459 -6.54 5.15 -14.50
C MET A 459 -5.80 6.28 -15.21
N VAL A 460 -6.44 7.41 -15.48
CA VAL A 460 -5.77 8.57 -16.10
C VAL A 460 -4.73 9.16 -15.15
N GLU A 461 -5.04 9.28 -13.88
CA GLU A 461 -4.09 9.73 -12.85
C GLU A 461 -2.92 8.76 -12.65
N THR A 462 -3.16 7.45 -12.77
CA THR A 462 -2.08 6.45 -12.81
C THR A 462 -1.11 6.73 -13.98
N ALA A 463 -1.63 7.12 -15.15
CA ALA A 463 -0.78 7.40 -16.29
C ALA A 463 0.06 8.68 -16.14
N ILE A 464 -0.51 9.76 -15.61
CA ILE A 464 0.26 10.98 -15.34
C ILE A 464 1.22 10.78 -14.15
N GLY A 465 0.78 10.05 -13.12
CA GLY A 465 1.61 9.68 -11.99
C GLY A 465 2.84 8.85 -12.41
N ALA A 466 2.69 7.95 -13.40
CA ALA A 466 3.84 7.23 -13.97
C ALA A 466 4.88 8.17 -14.59
N LEU A 467 4.43 9.18 -15.37
CA LEU A 467 5.35 10.19 -15.91
C LEU A 467 6.10 10.91 -14.80
N VAL A 468 5.38 11.42 -13.83
CA VAL A 468 5.93 12.22 -12.72
C VAL A 468 6.87 11.38 -11.86
N PHE A 469 6.43 10.21 -11.41
CA PHE A 469 7.16 9.39 -10.44
C PHE A 469 8.39 8.71 -11.06
N LEU A 470 8.24 8.08 -12.24
CA LEU A 470 9.34 7.37 -12.88
C LEU A 470 10.45 8.30 -13.36
N ARG A 471 10.10 9.52 -13.80
CA ARG A 471 11.08 10.53 -14.21
C ARG A 471 11.68 11.31 -13.04
N GLY A 472 11.01 11.31 -11.86
CA GLY A 472 11.40 12.15 -10.73
C GLY A 472 11.16 13.64 -11.02
N ASP A 473 9.94 13.99 -11.45
CA ASP A 473 9.61 15.38 -11.84
C ASP A 473 9.40 16.33 -10.65
N VAL A 474 9.39 15.82 -9.42
CA VAL A 474 9.48 16.58 -8.17
C VAL A 474 10.82 16.28 -7.52
N GLN A 475 11.50 17.29 -7.02
CA GLN A 475 12.78 17.14 -6.35
C GLN A 475 12.63 16.51 -4.97
N ALA A 476 13.55 15.61 -4.62
CA ALA A 476 13.67 15.14 -3.25
C ALA A 476 13.99 16.30 -2.30
N ALA A 477 13.49 16.23 -1.08
CA ALA A 477 13.74 17.24 -0.06
C ALA A 477 15.23 17.49 0.13
N ARG A 478 15.59 18.75 0.34
CA ARG A 478 16.99 19.18 0.55
C ARG A 478 17.50 18.77 1.92
N GLN A 479 16.62 18.60 2.88
CA GLN A 479 16.94 18.19 4.25
C GLN A 479 16.22 16.92 4.60
N MET A 480 16.89 16.07 5.39
CA MET A 480 16.27 14.91 6.03
C MET A 480 16.30 15.13 7.54
N VAL A 481 15.11 15.11 8.14
CA VAL A 481 14.99 15.13 9.59
C VAL A 481 15.09 13.71 10.11
N GLU A 482 16.18 13.44 10.82
CA GLU A 482 16.47 12.13 11.41
C GLU A 482 15.74 11.99 12.74
N ARG A 483 15.02 10.89 12.89
CA ARG A 483 14.33 10.55 14.12
C ARG A 483 15.12 9.48 14.87
N HIS A 484 15.48 9.78 16.10
CA HIS A 484 16.17 8.88 17.01
C HIS A 484 15.21 8.51 18.15
N VAL A 485 15.12 7.23 18.46
CA VAL A 485 14.28 6.72 19.55
C VAL A 485 15.10 5.85 20.47
N THR A 486 14.80 5.88 21.77
CA THR A 486 15.39 4.95 22.72
C THR A 486 14.63 3.63 22.65
N HIS A 487 15.33 2.52 22.91
CA HIS A 487 14.69 1.20 22.94
C HIS A 487 13.55 1.15 23.95
N GLU A 488 13.75 1.72 25.14
CA GLU A 488 12.69 1.82 26.15
C GLU A 488 11.44 2.54 25.65
N ARG A 489 11.63 3.63 24.90
CA ARG A 489 10.50 4.38 24.33
C ARG A 489 9.78 3.60 23.23
N VAL A 490 10.51 2.82 22.43
CA VAL A 490 9.92 1.90 21.45
C VAL A 490 9.01 0.90 22.14
N LEU A 491 9.47 0.30 23.27
CA LEU A 491 8.65 -0.64 24.03
C LEU A 491 7.48 0.04 24.74
N ASP A 492 7.71 1.20 25.39
CA ASP A 492 6.65 1.96 26.06
C ASP A 492 5.55 2.44 25.08
N SER A 493 5.88 2.65 23.82
CA SER A 493 4.91 3.06 22.80
C SER A 493 3.78 2.04 22.60
N LEU A 494 4.05 0.77 22.86
CA LEU A 494 3.05 -0.29 22.78
C LEU A 494 2.04 -0.30 23.94
N ARG A 495 2.28 0.50 25.00
CA ARG A 495 1.36 0.66 26.12
C ARG A 495 0.28 1.72 25.89
N SER A 496 0.44 2.55 24.87
CA SER A 496 -0.43 3.71 24.63
C SER A 496 -1.76 3.28 24.02
N ASP A 497 -2.87 3.60 24.69
CA ASP A 497 -4.22 3.57 24.12
C ASP A 497 -4.40 4.80 23.22
N LEU A 498 -3.63 4.88 22.13
CA LEU A 498 -3.84 5.93 21.15
C LEU A 498 -5.00 5.52 20.25
N PRO A 499 -5.91 6.46 19.91
CA PRO A 499 -6.94 6.21 18.91
C PRO A 499 -6.31 5.77 17.57
N ASP A 500 -7.05 4.96 16.80
CA ASP A 500 -6.62 4.44 15.50
C ASP A 500 -6.16 5.52 14.50
N ASP A 501 -6.55 6.78 14.75
CA ASP A 501 -6.26 7.96 13.93
C ASP A 501 -5.12 8.85 14.50
N VAL A 502 -4.56 8.50 15.66
CA VAL A 502 -3.42 9.23 16.24
C VAL A 502 -2.10 8.58 15.80
N TYR A 503 -1.27 9.38 15.15
CA TYR A 503 -0.07 8.90 14.49
C TYR A 503 1.16 8.89 15.39
N PRO A 504 2.09 7.94 15.13
CA PRO A 504 3.33 7.77 15.89
C PRO A 504 4.29 8.97 15.81
N TYR A 505 4.01 9.99 15.02
CA TYR A 505 4.76 11.24 15.08
C TYR A 505 4.72 11.89 16.45
N GLU A 506 3.60 11.82 17.18
CA GLU A 506 3.51 12.34 18.54
C GLU A 506 4.45 11.64 19.51
N LEU A 507 4.70 10.35 19.33
CA LEU A 507 5.69 9.61 20.12
C LEU A 507 7.11 10.11 19.93
N HIS A 508 7.38 10.66 18.76
CA HIS A 508 8.67 11.25 18.42
C HIS A 508 8.68 12.77 18.58
N HIS A 509 7.61 13.33 19.13
CA HIS A 509 7.38 14.78 19.26
C HIS A 509 7.51 15.54 17.93
N LEU A 510 7.17 14.90 16.83
CA LEU A 510 7.23 15.49 15.49
C LEU A 510 5.81 15.57 14.91
N PRO A 511 5.34 16.74 14.49
CA PRO A 511 4.06 16.87 13.81
C PRO A 511 4.10 16.22 12.43
N GLY A 512 2.97 15.65 11.98
CA GLY A 512 2.87 14.98 10.67
C GLY A 512 3.25 15.88 9.49
N ARG A 513 2.90 17.18 9.56
CA ARG A 513 3.26 18.18 8.53
C ARG A 513 4.76 18.35 8.30
N LEU A 514 5.61 17.90 9.22
CA LEU A 514 7.06 17.90 9.00
C LEU A 514 7.45 17.13 7.74
N ALA A 515 6.79 16.01 7.48
CA ALA A 515 6.99 15.21 6.28
C ALA A 515 6.52 15.90 4.98
N LEU A 516 5.74 16.97 5.09
CA LEU A 516 5.33 17.79 3.94
C LEU A 516 6.34 18.91 3.63
N VAL A 517 7.24 19.20 4.56
CA VAL A 517 8.31 20.21 4.40
C VAL A 517 9.64 19.57 4.05
N HIS A 518 10.05 18.57 4.81
CA HIS A 518 11.35 17.88 4.73
C HIS A 518 11.16 16.37 4.56
N ALA A 519 12.20 15.68 4.08
CA ALA A 519 12.24 14.24 4.21
C ALA A 519 12.40 13.85 5.69
N THR A 520 11.78 12.75 6.11
CA THR A 520 11.91 12.22 7.48
C THR A 520 12.30 10.75 7.45
N ALA A 521 13.13 10.31 8.39
CA ALA A 521 13.48 8.90 8.51
C ALA A 521 13.83 8.52 9.96
N LEU A 522 13.49 7.30 10.37
CA LEU A 522 14.03 6.66 11.57
C LEU A 522 15.51 6.35 11.33
N ALA A 523 16.38 6.93 12.15
CA ALA A 523 17.82 6.80 11.98
C ALA A 523 18.46 5.89 13.04
N ASN A 524 17.86 5.78 14.23
CA ASN A 524 18.36 4.93 15.30
C ASN A 524 17.21 4.50 16.21
N PHE A 525 17.08 3.18 16.44
CA PHE A 525 16.09 2.57 17.33
C PHE A 525 16.59 2.35 18.76
N HIS A 526 17.89 2.57 19.00
CA HIS A 526 18.58 2.36 20.29
C HIS A 526 19.44 3.57 20.67
N ALA A 527 18.93 4.77 20.43
CA ALA A 527 19.65 5.99 20.80
C ALA A 527 19.76 6.13 22.33
N ASP A 528 20.81 6.77 22.80
CA ASP A 528 20.97 7.11 24.23
C ASP A 528 19.92 8.15 24.68
N SER A 529 19.46 8.98 23.75
CA SER A 529 18.38 9.94 23.96
C SER A 529 17.51 10.06 22.71
N PRO A 530 16.20 10.31 22.85
CA PRO A 530 15.34 10.56 21.69
C PRO A 530 15.72 11.86 21.00
N SER A 531 15.34 11.99 19.73
CA SER A 531 15.40 13.29 19.05
C SER A 531 14.69 14.35 19.87
N PRO A 532 15.23 15.57 19.98
CA PRO A 532 14.54 16.65 20.65
C PRO A 532 13.20 16.88 19.98
N ALA A 533 12.22 17.30 20.77
CA ALA A 533 10.97 17.82 20.20
C ALA A 533 11.29 18.97 19.23
N VAL A 534 10.61 19.02 18.09
CA VAL A 534 10.81 20.07 17.08
C VAL A 534 10.23 21.42 17.58
N GLY A 535 10.50 21.77 18.87
CA GLY A 535 9.99 22.97 19.49
C GLY A 535 10.49 24.28 18.90
N ASP A 536 11.63 24.24 18.22
CA ASP A 536 12.25 25.44 17.64
C ASP A 536 12.19 25.50 16.11
N THR A 537 11.76 24.43 15.44
CA THR A 537 11.46 24.48 14.01
C THR A 537 10.03 24.97 13.88
N VAL A 538 9.86 26.28 13.71
CA VAL A 538 8.54 26.90 13.46
C VAL A 538 8.04 26.35 12.12
N LEU A 539 7.25 25.29 12.19
CA LEU A 539 6.50 24.83 11.02
C LEU A 539 5.41 25.88 10.75
N PRO A 540 5.34 26.44 9.54
CA PRO A 540 4.41 27.52 9.26
C PRO A 540 2.97 27.03 9.46
N ALA A 541 2.20 27.78 10.22
CA ALA A 541 0.75 27.64 10.26
C ALA A 541 0.16 28.21 8.97
N GLY A 542 -0.84 27.55 8.43
CA GLY A 542 -1.64 28.02 7.30
C GLY A 542 -1.08 27.68 5.92
N THR A 543 0.20 27.85 5.65
CA THR A 543 0.81 27.48 4.37
C THR A 543 2.08 26.64 4.61
N ILE A 544 2.03 25.39 4.22
CA ILE A 544 3.13 24.45 4.33
C ILE A 544 3.83 24.39 2.96
N THR A 545 5.09 24.83 2.91
CA THR A 545 5.88 24.79 1.67
C THR A 545 7.02 23.82 1.86
N SER A 546 7.20 22.89 0.90
CA SER A 546 8.36 21.99 0.90
C SER A 546 9.66 22.78 0.85
N ASP A 547 10.73 22.26 1.40
CA ASP A 547 12.05 22.91 1.40
C ASP A 547 12.64 23.08 -0.01
N THR A 548 12.09 22.37 -0.99
CA THR A 548 12.39 22.57 -2.42
C THR A 548 11.66 23.79 -3.00
N GLY A 549 10.56 24.21 -2.37
CA GLY A 549 9.65 25.25 -2.87
C GLY A 549 8.65 24.75 -3.93
N GLU A 550 8.71 23.47 -4.32
CA GLU A 550 7.90 22.92 -5.40
C GLU A 550 6.50 22.47 -4.99
N LEU A 551 6.29 22.14 -3.69
CA LEU A 551 5.03 21.68 -3.15
C LEU A 551 4.52 22.70 -2.13
N ILE A 552 3.27 23.11 -2.29
CA ILE A 552 2.64 24.12 -1.44
C ILE A 552 1.28 23.58 -1.00
N TRP A 553 1.10 23.43 0.31
CA TRP A 553 -0.17 23.00 0.92
C TRP A 553 -0.74 24.16 1.74
N GLU A 554 -1.84 24.72 1.28
CA GLU A 554 -2.57 25.77 1.97
C GLU A 554 -3.58 25.12 2.92
N GLU A 555 -3.29 25.17 4.21
CA GLU A 555 -4.16 24.70 5.26
C GLU A 555 -5.18 25.79 5.60
N LYS A 556 -6.42 25.56 5.23
CA LYS A 556 -7.52 26.44 5.57
C LYS A 556 -8.73 25.58 5.93
N PRO A 557 -9.33 25.76 7.11
CA PRO A 557 -10.47 24.96 7.54
C PRO A 557 -11.59 24.93 6.49
N GLY A 558 -11.87 23.73 5.97
CA GLY A 558 -12.88 23.53 4.94
C GLY A 558 -12.57 24.11 3.56
N ASP A 559 -11.32 24.53 3.29
CA ASP A 559 -10.87 25.05 1.99
C ASP A 559 -9.37 24.76 1.78
N GLY A 560 -8.92 23.56 2.20
CA GLY A 560 -7.56 23.11 1.96
C GLY A 560 -7.25 22.99 0.46
N ARG A 561 -6.01 23.32 0.08
CA ARG A 561 -5.56 23.36 -1.32
C ARG A 561 -4.12 22.89 -1.44
N VAL A 562 -3.79 22.18 -2.52
CA VAL A 562 -2.42 21.79 -2.83
C VAL A 562 -2.03 22.30 -4.21
N ARG A 563 -0.82 22.84 -4.32
CA ARG A 563 -0.19 23.20 -5.59
C ARG A 563 1.13 22.49 -5.75
N VAL A 564 1.38 22.03 -6.97
CA VAL A 564 2.68 21.51 -7.39
C VAL A 564 3.21 22.44 -8.48
N ASP A 565 4.44 22.90 -8.33
CA ASP A 565 5.07 23.82 -9.27
C ASP A 565 6.51 23.39 -9.58
N THR A 566 6.66 22.49 -10.54
CA THR A 566 7.96 22.05 -11.02
C THR A 566 8.15 22.39 -12.50
N PRO A 567 9.37 22.34 -13.04
CA PRO A 567 9.59 22.64 -14.45
C PRO A 567 8.81 21.75 -15.43
N ARG A 568 8.51 20.48 -15.06
CA ARG A 568 7.87 19.51 -15.95
C ARG A 568 6.47 19.07 -15.52
N TYR A 569 6.08 19.35 -14.27
CA TYR A 569 4.79 18.97 -13.72
C TYR A 569 4.22 20.09 -12.85
N GLN A 570 2.99 20.52 -13.12
CA GLN A 570 2.29 21.56 -12.37
C GLN A 570 0.86 21.13 -12.11
N ALA A 571 0.34 21.45 -10.92
CA ALA A 571 -1.02 21.08 -10.55
C ALA A 571 -1.65 22.06 -9.57
N GLY A 572 -2.99 22.18 -9.67
CA GLY A 572 -3.87 22.79 -8.68
C GLY A 572 -4.91 21.76 -8.24
N ILE A 573 -5.00 21.50 -6.94
CA ILE A 573 -5.80 20.42 -6.35
C ILE A 573 -6.60 20.97 -5.17
N GLY A 574 -7.90 20.72 -5.14
CA GLY A 574 -8.78 21.15 -4.07
C GLY A 574 -10.12 21.69 -4.54
N ARG A 575 -10.70 22.61 -3.76
CA ARG A 575 -12.02 23.18 -4.03
C ARG A 575 -11.99 24.21 -5.16
N ALA A 576 -13.19 24.52 -5.68
CA ALA A 576 -13.41 25.56 -6.67
C ALA A 576 -12.63 26.83 -6.32
N GLY A 577 -12.02 27.47 -7.31
CA GLY A 577 -11.26 28.70 -7.14
C GLY A 577 -10.05 28.81 -8.05
N HIS A 578 -9.18 29.72 -7.68
CA HIS A 578 -8.01 30.11 -8.45
C HIS A 578 -6.74 29.43 -7.95
N TYR A 579 -5.96 28.85 -8.89
CA TYR A 579 -4.66 28.21 -8.65
C TYR A 579 -3.66 28.73 -9.68
N ALA A 580 -2.50 29.17 -9.22
CA ALA A 580 -1.45 29.68 -10.08
C ALA A 580 -0.10 29.05 -9.75
N THR A 581 0.60 28.63 -10.79
CA THR A 581 1.97 28.11 -10.79
C THR A 581 2.81 28.85 -11.83
N SER A 582 4.05 28.44 -12.04
CA SER A 582 4.97 29.16 -12.95
C SER A 582 4.46 29.26 -14.40
N ASN A 583 3.78 28.22 -14.91
CA ASN A 583 3.29 28.21 -16.30
C ASN A 583 1.78 27.96 -16.42
N LEU A 584 1.12 27.50 -15.36
CA LEU A 584 -0.30 27.15 -15.37
C LEU A 584 -1.06 28.05 -14.39
N THR A 585 -2.07 28.75 -14.88
CA THR A 585 -3.10 29.33 -14.05
C THR A 585 -4.43 28.69 -14.40
N VAL A 586 -5.19 28.26 -13.42
CA VAL A 586 -6.51 27.69 -13.61
C VAL A 586 -7.49 28.24 -12.57
N GLU A 587 -8.67 28.59 -13.03
CA GLU A 587 -9.81 28.87 -12.17
C GLU A 587 -10.97 27.95 -12.57
N PHE A 588 -11.38 27.10 -11.65
CA PHE A 588 -12.47 26.17 -11.91
C PHE A 588 -13.64 26.37 -10.92
N GLU A 589 -14.85 26.12 -11.45
CA GLU A 589 -16.12 26.24 -10.73
C GLU A 589 -16.59 24.90 -10.16
N THR A 590 -16.03 23.79 -10.64
CA THR A 590 -16.33 22.44 -10.17
C THR A 590 -16.00 22.33 -8.68
N PRO A 591 -16.91 21.82 -7.84
CA PRO A 591 -16.77 21.91 -6.38
C PRO A 591 -15.45 21.41 -5.81
N PHE A 592 -14.91 20.31 -6.39
CA PHE A 592 -13.62 19.75 -6.04
C PHE A 592 -12.97 19.13 -7.29
N ALA A 593 -11.72 19.43 -7.54
CA ALA A 593 -11.00 18.94 -8.72
C ALA A 593 -9.49 18.92 -8.53
N ALA A 594 -8.81 18.13 -9.38
CA ALA A 594 -7.38 18.20 -9.63
C ALA A 594 -7.14 18.55 -11.10
N VAL A 595 -6.46 19.66 -11.35
CA VAL A 595 -6.03 20.06 -12.70
C VAL A 595 -4.52 19.95 -12.75
N GLN A 596 -4.02 19.10 -13.65
CA GLN A 596 -2.62 18.70 -13.71
C GLN A 596 -2.08 18.92 -15.14
N LEU A 597 -0.93 19.57 -15.25
CA LEU A 597 -0.23 19.80 -16.52
C LEU A 597 1.16 19.19 -16.45
N VAL A 598 1.49 18.34 -17.43
CA VAL A 598 2.79 17.67 -17.48
C VAL A 598 3.38 17.70 -18.89
N SER A 599 4.70 17.91 -18.97
CA SER A 599 5.43 17.75 -20.24
C SER A 599 5.48 16.27 -20.65
N LEU A 600 5.09 15.95 -21.86
CA LEU A 600 5.25 14.61 -22.47
C LEU A 600 6.67 14.34 -22.96
N GLU A 601 7.58 15.31 -22.81
CA GLU A 601 8.95 15.31 -23.29
C GLU A 601 9.95 15.44 -22.11
N ALA A 602 11.22 15.34 -22.42
CA ALA A 602 12.27 15.61 -21.43
C ALA A 602 12.38 17.11 -21.07
N GLU A 603 11.92 17.97 -21.99
CA GLU A 603 11.93 19.42 -21.83
C GLU A 603 10.92 19.90 -20.78
N PRO A 604 11.20 21.01 -20.08
CA PRO A 604 10.25 21.68 -19.20
C PRO A 604 9.02 22.17 -19.97
N ILE A 605 7.91 22.41 -19.24
CA ILE A 605 6.64 22.90 -19.80
C ILE A 605 6.87 24.14 -20.68
N ALA A 606 7.73 25.06 -20.24
CA ALA A 606 8.07 26.26 -20.98
C ALA A 606 8.59 26.00 -22.41
N ARG A 607 9.23 24.87 -22.67
CA ARG A 607 9.85 24.50 -23.94
C ARG A 607 9.25 23.29 -24.64
N ALA A 608 8.39 22.54 -23.97
CA ALA A 608 7.80 21.33 -24.53
C ALA A 608 6.88 21.63 -25.73
N GLN A 609 6.89 20.75 -26.73
CA GLN A 609 5.97 20.81 -27.86
C GLN A 609 4.64 20.12 -27.58
N ARG A 610 4.65 19.16 -26.66
CA ARG A 610 3.49 18.37 -26.27
C ARG A 610 3.34 18.36 -24.76
N LEU A 611 2.16 18.78 -24.31
CA LEU A 611 1.79 18.74 -22.91
C LEU A 611 0.55 17.85 -22.76
N LEU A 612 0.46 17.14 -21.63
CA LEU A 612 -0.74 16.44 -21.21
C LEU A 612 -1.41 17.26 -20.12
N LEU A 613 -2.65 17.63 -20.32
CA LEU A 613 -3.52 18.23 -19.32
C LEU A 613 -4.47 17.15 -18.81
N VAL A 614 -4.56 16.99 -17.49
CA VAL A 614 -5.53 16.10 -16.83
C VAL A 614 -6.44 16.95 -15.96
N THR A 615 -7.74 16.72 -16.07
CA THR A 615 -8.78 17.45 -15.31
C THR A 615 -9.67 16.42 -14.61
N GLY A 616 -9.31 16.09 -13.37
CA GLY A 616 -10.01 15.10 -12.55
C GLY A 616 -11.00 15.75 -11.60
N ALA A 617 -12.19 15.17 -11.49
CA ALA A 617 -13.18 15.49 -10.48
C ALA A 617 -13.91 14.19 -10.08
N ARG A 618 -15.07 14.29 -9.46
CA ARG A 618 -15.83 13.15 -8.99
C ARG A 618 -16.19 12.17 -10.11
N VAL A 619 -16.12 10.88 -9.80
CA VAL A 619 -16.56 9.77 -10.64
C VAL A 619 -17.65 8.98 -9.92
N ALA A 620 -18.65 8.51 -10.64
CA ALA A 620 -19.72 7.69 -10.09
C ALA A 620 -20.31 6.74 -11.14
N ASN A 621 -20.80 5.58 -10.72
CA ASN A 621 -21.65 4.75 -11.56
C ASN A 621 -22.98 5.45 -11.85
N THR A 622 -23.59 5.18 -12.99
CA THR A 622 -24.93 5.68 -13.29
C THR A 622 -25.93 5.16 -12.26
N GLY A 623 -26.69 6.07 -11.64
CA GLY A 623 -27.70 5.70 -10.66
C GLY A 623 -27.17 5.37 -9.27
N LEU A 624 -25.89 5.58 -8.98
CA LEU A 624 -25.35 5.52 -7.61
C LEU A 624 -26.11 6.48 -6.70
N ARG A 625 -26.47 6.03 -5.50
CA ARG A 625 -27.20 6.83 -4.52
C ARG A 625 -26.63 6.65 -3.12
N TRP A 626 -26.31 7.76 -2.48
CA TRP A 626 -25.98 7.79 -1.06
C TRP A 626 -27.20 7.45 -0.20
N LYS A 627 -26.98 6.81 0.95
CA LYS A 627 -28.08 6.49 1.91
C LYS A 627 -28.75 7.76 2.43
N ASP A 628 -27.95 8.81 2.65
CA ASP A 628 -28.41 10.09 3.20
C ASP A 628 -27.44 11.22 2.81
N ASP A 629 -27.70 12.42 3.31
CA ASP A 629 -26.93 13.64 3.01
C ASP A 629 -25.53 13.64 3.64
N SER A 630 -25.23 12.74 4.59
CA SER A 630 -23.87 12.58 5.14
C SER A 630 -22.88 12.02 4.11
N ARG A 631 -23.40 11.34 3.07
CA ARG A 631 -22.62 10.75 1.98
C ARG A 631 -21.51 9.82 2.45
N THR A 632 -21.77 9.06 3.50
CA THR A 632 -20.78 8.15 4.10
C THR A 632 -20.97 6.69 3.68
N SER A 633 -22.14 6.32 3.10
CA SER A 633 -22.41 4.97 2.61
C SER A 633 -23.44 5.00 1.49
N VAL A 634 -23.29 4.12 0.51
CA VAL A 634 -24.33 3.83 -0.49
C VAL A 634 -25.08 2.53 -0.16
N GLY A 635 -24.66 1.78 0.87
CA GLY A 635 -25.17 0.43 1.12
C GLY A 635 -24.99 -0.43 -0.13
N GLU A 636 -26.09 -0.93 -0.68
CA GLU A 636 -26.13 -1.71 -1.93
C GLU A 636 -26.37 -0.85 -3.19
N GLN A 637 -26.54 0.47 -3.04
CA GLN A 637 -26.94 1.36 -4.15
C GLN A 637 -25.72 1.85 -4.96
N TRP A 638 -24.86 0.91 -5.38
CA TRP A 638 -23.64 1.19 -6.14
C TRP A 638 -23.88 1.70 -7.55
N GLY A 639 -25.12 1.58 -8.07
CA GLY A 639 -25.46 1.95 -9.45
C GLY A 639 -25.04 0.88 -10.47
N HIS A 640 -24.98 1.30 -11.74
CA HIS A 640 -24.70 0.42 -12.88
C HIS A 640 -23.87 1.13 -13.95
N ALA A 641 -23.44 0.40 -14.97
CA ALA A 641 -22.76 0.96 -16.16
C ALA A 641 -23.67 1.93 -16.93
N PRO A 642 -23.11 2.94 -17.62
CA PRO A 642 -21.69 3.28 -17.64
C PRO A 642 -21.25 4.11 -16.42
N VAL A 643 -19.95 4.12 -16.16
CA VAL A 643 -19.33 5.07 -15.24
C VAL A 643 -19.42 6.49 -15.83
N ARG A 644 -19.70 7.46 -14.98
CA ARG A 644 -19.84 8.88 -15.33
C ARG A 644 -18.74 9.70 -14.65
N ILE A 645 -18.27 10.73 -15.36
CA ILE A 645 -17.32 11.72 -14.82
C ILE A 645 -18.03 13.05 -14.60
N GLU A 646 -17.64 13.78 -13.57
CA GLU A 646 -18.01 15.17 -13.38
C GLU A 646 -17.04 16.06 -14.19
N PRO A 647 -17.54 16.87 -15.15
CA PRO A 647 -16.68 17.76 -15.91
C PRO A 647 -16.04 18.84 -15.05
N VAL A 648 -14.76 19.11 -15.23
CA VAL A 648 -14.14 20.31 -14.71
C VAL A 648 -14.48 21.49 -15.64
N THR A 649 -15.10 22.52 -15.08
CA THR A 649 -15.52 23.73 -15.81
C THR A 649 -14.81 24.96 -15.27
N GLY A 650 -14.51 25.92 -16.15
CA GLY A 650 -13.78 27.13 -15.79
C GLY A 650 -12.89 27.60 -16.93
N TRP A 651 -11.75 28.19 -16.60
CA TRP A 651 -10.78 28.63 -17.59
C TRP A 651 -9.35 28.25 -17.18
N LEU A 652 -8.48 28.17 -18.17
CA LEU A 652 -7.07 27.83 -18.01
C LEU A 652 -6.23 28.81 -18.84
N GLU A 653 -5.16 29.28 -18.23
CA GLU A 653 -4.13 30.11 -18.87
C GLU A 653 -2.78 29.42 -18.80
N LEU A 654 -2.03 29.48 -19.90
CA LEU A 654 -0.63 29.08 -19.97
C LEU A 654 0.21 30.33 -20.27
N CYS A 655 1.28 30.51 -19.51
CA CYS A 655 2.20 31.64 -19.64
C CYS A 655 3.67 31.18 -19.55
N GLY A 656 4.61 32.07 -19.87
CA GLY A 656 6.04 31.78 -19.81
C GLY A 656 6.50 30.71 -20.79
N LEU A 657 5.79 30.52 -21.91
CA LEU A 657 6.12 29.55 -22.93
C LEU A 657 7.05 30.15 -23.99
N GLU A 658 8.26 29.60 -24.11
CA GLU A 658 9.32 30.15 -24.96
C GLU A 658 9.03 29.89 -26.46
N GLY A 659 9.00 30.96 -27.27
CA GLY A 659 8.92 30.87 -28.73
C GLY A 659 7.63 30.25 -29.30
N VAL A 660 6.55 30.19 -28.52
CA VAL A 660 5.27 29.65 -28.95
C VAL A 660 4.52 30.64 -29.83
N LYS A 661 4.07 30.17 -30.99
CA LYS A 661 3.26 30.94 -31.97
C LYS A 661 1.80 30.54 -31.97
N GLY A 662 1.46 29.40 -31.39
CA GLY A 662 0.10 28.92 -31.26
C GLY A 662 0.02 27.71 -30.33
N LEU A 663 -1.10 27.59 -29.61
CA LEU A 663 -1.45 26.43 -28.80
C LEU A 663 -2.78 25.88 -29.24
N THR A 664 -2.88 24.55 -29.27
CA THR A 664 -4.12 23.85 -29.61
C THR A 664 -4.38 22.72 -28.61
N LEU A 665 -5.58 22.69 -28.04
CA LEU A 665 -6.08 21.67 -27.12
C LEU A 665 -6.84 20.61 -27.90
N TYR A 666 -6.48 19.35 -27.73
CA TYR A 666 -7.15 18.18 -28.31
C TYR A 666 -7.72 17.31 -27.19
N PRO A 667 -9.05 17.18 -27.06
CA PRO A 667 -9.64 16.16 -26.19
C PRO A 667 -9.14 14.77 -26.55
N LEU A 668 -8.80 13.97 -25.57
CA LEU A 668 -8.40 12.58 -25.76
C LEU A 668 -9.58 11.64 -25.51
N ASP A 669 -9.71 10.62 -26.36
CA ASP A 669 -10.67 9.55 -26.16
C ASP A 669 -10.21 8.59 -25.01
N PRO A 670 -11.03 7.61 -24.58
CA PRO A 670 -10.63 6.65 -23.54
C PRO A 670 -9.39 5.79 -23.91
N ARG A 671 -8.98 5.79 -25.17
CA ARG A 671 -7.77 5.10 -25.63
C ARG A 671 -6.55 6.02 -25.67
N GLY A 672 -6.73 7.31 -25.30
CA GLY A 672 -5.69 8.33 -25.35
C GLY A 672 -5.38 8.82 -26.78
N GLN A 673 -6.34 8.67 -27.72
CA GLN A 673 -6.21 9.21 -29.08
C GLN A 673 -6.78 10.63 -29.12
N PRO A 674 -6.07 11.60 -29.73
CA PRO A 674 -6.59 12.95 -29.86
C PRO A 674 -7.75 13.01 -30.85
N SER A 675 -8.72 13.88 -30.57
CA SER A 675 -9.78 14.23 -31.50
C SER A 675 -9.20 14.77 -32.81
N ALA A 676 -9.95 14.61 -33.92
CA ALA A 676 -9.52 15.12 -35.22
C ALA A 676 -9.46 16.66 -35.23
N GLU A 677 -10.36 17.32 -34.50
CA GLU A 677 -10.43 18.76 -34.38
C GLU A 677 -9.89 19.22 -33.03
N GLY A 678 -8.96 20.15 -33.04
CA GLY A 678 -8.44 20.80 -31.85
C GLY A 678 -9.04 22.19 -31.64
N ARG A 679 -9.07 22.64 -30.43
CA ARG A 679 -9.50 23.99 -30.01
C ARG A 679 -8.27 24.88 -29.83
N PRO A 680 -8.14 26.00 -30.59
CA PRO A 680 -7.04 26.92 -30.36
C PRO A 680 -7.21 27.69 -29.04
N PHE A 681 -6.08 27.98 -28.39
CA PHE A 681 -6.05 28.93 -27.30
C PHE A 681 -6.15 30.35 -27.87
N LEU A 682 -6.78 31.24 -27.12
CA LEU A 682 -6.75 32.69 -27.40
C LEU A 682 -5.43 33.25 -26.86
N ALA A 683 -4.74 34.01 -27.71
CA ALA A 683 -3.51 34.70 -27.32
C ALA A 683 -3.83 36.09 -26.81
N GLU A 684 -3.39 36.44 -25.60
CA GLU A 684 -3.44 37.75 -24.98
C GLU A 684 -2.02 38.17 -24.57
N GLY A 685 -1.22 38.68 -25.50
CA GLY A 685 0.21 38.89 -25.30
C GLY A 685 0.95 37.57 -25.18
N ASP A 686 1.66 37.34 -24.06
CA ASP A 686 2.37 36.13 -23.76
C ASP A 686 1.51 35.10 -22.98
N ILE A 687 0.23 35.37 -22.80
CA ILE A 687 -0.73 34.52 -22.11
C ILE A 687 -1.61 33.82 -23.13
N TRP A 688 -1.81 32.51 -22.93
CA TRP A 688 -2.64 31.64 -23.77
C TRP A 688 -3.81 31.15 -22.95
N LYS A 689 -5.04 31.54 -23.31
CA LYS A 689 -6.26 31.29 -22.55
C LYS A 689 -7.22 30.35 -23.27
N ILE A 690 -7.86 29.44 -22.52
CA ILE A 690 -8.91 28.56 -23.02
C ILE A 690 -9.97 28.29 -21.94
N THR A 691 -11.22 28.17 -22.36
CA THR A 691 -12.31 27.76 -21.47
C THR A 691 -12.42 26.23 -21.41
N LEU A 692 -12.55 25.69 -20.22
CA LEU A 692 -12.94 24.31 -19.97
C LEU A 692 -14.47 24.27 -19.81
N ASP A 693 -15.16 23.57 -20.71
CA ASP A 693 -16.62 23.51 -20.73
C ASP A 693 -17.13 22.05 -20.79
N ARG A 694 -18.44 21.90 -20.58
CA ARG A 694 -19.07 20.57 -20.55
C ARG A 694 -19.19 19.90 -21.91
N LYS A 695 -19.10 20.66 -23.00
CA LYS A 695 -19.38 20.14 -24.35
C LYS A 695 -18.35 19.14 -24.83
N ASP A 696 -17.07 19.43 -24.54
CA ASP A 696 -15.93 18.59 -24.95
C ASP A 696 -15.22 18.01 -23.72
N ALA A 697 -15.95 17.81 -22.62
CA ALA A 697 -15.36 17.35 -21.37
C ALA A 697 -14.83 15.92 -21.48
N THR A 698 -13.56 15.77 -21.14
CA THR A 698 -12.86 14.50 -20.93
C THR A 698 -11.94 14.64 -19.73
N LEU A 699 -11.39 13.55 -19.24
CA LEU A 699 -10.42 13.60 -18.13
C LEU A 699 -9.04 14.06 -18.57
N TRP A 700 -8.72 14.01 -19.87
CA TRP A 700 -7.40 14.35 -20.38
C TRP A 700 -7.41 14.99 -21.78
N TYR A 701 -6.41 15.84 -21.99
CA TYR A 701 -6.25 16.58 -23.23
C TYR A 701 -4.78 16.62 -23.63
N LEU A 702 -4.51 16.52 -24.93
CA LEU A 702 -3.21 16.81 -25.50
C LEU A 702 -3.16 18.30 -25.88
N ILE A 703 -2.16 19.03 -25.39
CA ILE A 703 -1.85 20.38 -25.85
C ILE A 703 -0.65 20.29 -26.80
N ARG A 704 -0.77 20.87 -27.97
CA ARG A 704 0.33 21.01 -28.94
C ARG A 704 0.73 22.47 -29.08
N ALA A 705 2.03 22.73 -28.95
CA ALA A 705 2.64 24.03 -29.16
C ALA A 705 3.28 24.09 -30.53
N ALA A 706 2.84 25.07 -31.36
CA ALA A 706 3.52 25.46 -32.56
C ALA A 706 4.60 26.49 -32.20
N ARG A 707 5.84 26.24 -32.62
CA ARG A 707 7.01 27.08 -32.31
C ARG A 707 7.67 27.62 -33.56
#